data_1ce8b789c892db9547985994b715e138
#
_entry.id   1ce8b789c892db9547985994b715e138
#
_cell.length_a   1.000
_cell.length_b   1.000
_cell.length_c   1.000
_cell.angle_alpha   90.00
_cell.angle_beta   90.00
_cell.angle_gamma   90.00
#
_symmetry.space_group_name_H-M   'P 1'
#
loop_
_entity.id
_entity.type
_entity.pdbx_description
1 polymer ?
#
loop_
_entity_poly.entity_id
_entity_poly.type
_entity_poly.pdbx_seq_one_letter_code
_entity_poly.pdbx_strand_id
1 'polypeptide(L)'
;MSKIIDAAELLKCSRVGACTLSPDGRLAVVAVSEADLAGNRMGSDLWLLPTHTGAGPGRPLTTNGRQDSAPAFSPQGDVVAFTAVRQQEGQADPSPQLYVMAMAGGEARRVSDFKPGVGAFRWMPDGHHILFIAWVWPELRGTVAQNRRQAQWTARQATGLVTDQAQYRYWNANLPQGRVAHLHLLNVDTGKVTDLFEGTPYELPRDEPGLGSFDVSPDGRRLCFTHDPAPLKAGGQRFELVELRLRGRRFEPVAHHVSWDFASPRYSPDGQHLAAIATPVRRRDTPYGHASFGRLAVWPRTRGFRPSDARPGHLDPQAPLQWEQDGQALWFTAEERGRCHAWRHELKTGACTAAVAGGWVQGLAVQGSGPHATVLTVRDSIHHPAQVWVHHAGQERRLDRFNDHLLKGLQTGRVEEHTVKGALGDPVQLWVVYPPNFKAGRRYPCLHVIHGGPYSASGDTFGYRWNPHAFAAMGFVVVQANYHGSSGFGEAFRISILGRQGELELQDLKAAQAWVQAQSWFDKARVYASGASYGGFLVAWMNGHWKPWPKGPIRAYICHAGVLDRRATWSADSYTQRPKDLGGTYWEQPQRLAAQSPVEHAAKMDTPTFVIHGAQDFRVPDQNGLAYYNTLKARGVDARLLWFPDEGHWVMKPHNVLQWYGEFERWLVRHGARHTGGSKPRA
;
A
#
# COMPACT_ATOMS: atom_id res chain seq x y z
N MET A 1 -4.25 -9.64 -34.74
CA MET A 1 -5.33 -8.85 -34.17
C MET A 1 -4.80 -8.15 -32.92
N SER A 2 -5.01 -6.85 -32.79
CA SER A 2 -4.66 -6.11 -31.58
C SER A 2 -5.53 -6.59 -30.41
N LYS A 3 -4.94 -6.83 -29.27
CA LYS A 3 -5.63 -7.28 -28.06
C LYS A 3 -6.08 -6.08 -27.24
N ILE A 4 -7.23 -6.20 -26.62
CA ILE A 4 -7.76 -5.24 -25.65
C ILE A 4 -7.30 -5.68 -24.26
N ILE A 5 -6.98 -4.74 -23.39
CA ILE A 5 -6.60 -5.05 -22.01
C ILE A 5 -7.82 -5.56 -21.24
N ASP A 6 -7.76 -6.79 -20.77
CA ASP A 6 -8.75 -7.42 -19.90
C ASP A 6 -8.09 -8.06 -18.67
N ALA A 7 -8.86 -8.72 -17.82
CA ALA A 7 -8.35 -9.36 -16.62
C ALA A 7 -7.29 -10.44 -16.91
N ALA A 8 -7.45 -11.17 -18.01
CA ALA A 8 -6.50 -12.23 -18.38
C ALA A 8 -5.17 -11.63 -18.85
N GLU A 9 -5.19 -10.52 -19.61
CA GLU A 9 -3.99 -9.81 -20.02
C GLU A 9 -3.31 -9.12 -18.81
N LEU A 10 -4.08 -8.58 -17.85
CA LEU A 10 -3.53 -8.02 -16.60
C LEU A 10 -2.79 -9.07 -15.75
N LEU A 11 -3.28 -10.32 -15.75
CA LEU A 11 -2.62 -11.41 -15.01
C LEU A 11 -1.32 -11.90 -15.68
N LYS A 12 -1.13 -11.66 -16.98
CA LYS A 12 0.12 -11.99 -17.68
C LYS A 12 1.22 -10.97 -17.43
N CYS A 13 0.87 -9.78 -16.91
CA CYS A 13 1.87 -8.76 -16.64
C CYS A 13 2.78 -9.18 -15.48
N SER A 14 4.08 -9.16 -15.75
CA SER A 14 5.11 -9.23 -14.70
C SER A 14 5.02 -7.97 -13.83
N ARG A 15 5.07 -8.14 -12.51
CA ARG A 15 4.93 -7.07 -11.51
C ARG A 15 6.26 -6.84 -10.83
N VAL A 16 6.88 -5.72 -11.09
CA VAL A 16 8.13 -5.33 -10.43
C VAL A 16 7.81 -4.81 -9.03
N GLY A 17 8.51 -5.33 -8.03
CA GLY A 17 8.33 -4.99 -6.62
C GLY A 17 9.61 -4.38 -6.01
N ALA A 18 10.02 -4.93 -4.86
CA ALA A 18 11.18 -4.46 -4.11
C ALA A 18 12.45 -4.40 -4.96
N CYS A 19 13.24 -3.34 -4.77
CA CYS A 19 14.48 -3.09 -5.50
C CYS A 19 15.61 -2.68 -4.56
N THR A 20 16.84 -2.95 -4.98
CA THR A 20 18.07 -2.56 -4.30
C THR A 20 19.17 -2.24 -5.29
N LEU A 21 20.11 -1.35 -4.91
CA LEU A 21 21.35 -1.05 -5.65
C LEU A 21 22.55 -1.66 -4.95
N SER A 22 23.54 -2.12 -5.75
CA SER A 22 24.86 -2.44 -5.21
C SER A 22 25.54 -1.18 -4.63
N PRO A 23 26.46 -1.31 -3.66
CA PRO A 23 27.13 -0.16 -3.06
C PRO A 23 27.87 0.75 -4.04
N ASP A 24 28.36 0.19 -5.15
CA ASP A 24 28.99 0.94 -6.25
C ASP A 24 28.00 1.53 -7.26
N GLY A 25 26.69 1.28 -7.07
CA GLY A 25 25.62 1.75 -7.95
C GLY A 25 25.58 1.09 -9.34
N ARG A 26 26.39 0.05 -9.62
CA ARG A 26 26.54 -0.54 -10.96
C ARG A 26 25.57 -1.69 -11.25
N LEU A 27 24.95 -2.24 -10.22
CA LEU A 27 23.99 -3.35 -10.31
C LEU A 27 22.73 -3.01 -9.52
N ALA A 28 21.61 -3.42 -10.07
CA ALA A 28 20.32 -3.43 -9.33
C ALA A 28 19.80 -4.86 -9.25
N VAL A 29 19.15 -5.21 -8.13
CA VAL A 29 18.36 -6.43 -8.03
C VAL A 29 16.92 -6.02 -7.74
N VAL A 30 15.99 -6.62 -8.48
CA VAL A 30 14.55 -6.39 -8.33
C VAL A 30 13.80 -7.70 -8.15
N ALA A 31 12.75 -7.69 -7.35
CA ALA A 31 11.80 -8.81 -7.27
C ALA A 31 10.75 -8.66 -8.38
N VAL A 32 10.51 -9.72 -9.13
CA VAL A 32 9.51 -9.75 -10.21
C VAL A 32 8.52 -10.86 -9.92
N SER A 33 7.23 -10.49 -9.83
CA SER A 33 6.16 -11.44 -9.54
C SER A 33 5.31 -11.70 -10.77
N GLU A 34 4.91 -12.96 -10.95
CA GLU A 34 4.06 -13.41 -12.04
C GLU A 34 2.93 -14.31 -11.51
N ALA A 35 1.81 -14.36 -12.23
CA ALA A 35 0.69 -15.21 -11.86
C ALA A 35 0.94 -16.66 -12.24
N ASP A 36 0.96 -17.54 -11.24
CA ASP A 36 0.88 -18.99 -11.40
C ASP A 36 -0.61 -19.40 -11.40
N LEU A 37 -1.19 -19.49 -12.59
CA LEU A 37 -2.60 -19.87 -12.72
C LEU A 37 -2.84 -21.30 -12.25
N ALA A 38 -1.93 -22.24 -12.50
CA ALA A 38 -2.08 -23.62 -12.05
C ALA A 38 -2.07 -23.73 -10.52
N GLY A 39 -1.18 -22.99 -9.87
CA GLY A 39 -1.11 -22.92 -8.41
C GLY A 39 -2.08 -21.93 -7.77
N ASN A 40 -2.85 -21.17 -8.57
CA ASN A 40 -3.77 -20.11 -8.13
C ASN A 40 -3.12 -19.12 -7.15
N ARG A 41 -1.93 -18.64 -7.47
CA ARG A 41 -1.12 -17.77 -6.61
C ARG A 41 -0.20 -16.86 -7.43
N MET A 42 0.42 -15.89 -6.78
CA MET A 42 1.54 -15.15 -7.33
C MET A 42 2.84 -15.83 -6.96
N GLY A 43 3.73 -16.01 -7.94
CA GLY A 43 5.12 -16.41 -7.73
C GLY A 43 6.03 -15.20 -7.87
N SER A 44 7.26 -15.25 -7.30
CA SER A 44 8.26 -14.21 -7.51
C SER A 44 9.67 -14.76 -7.56
N ASP A 45 10.48 -14.17 -8.45
CA ASP A 45 11.91 -14.41 -8.62
C ASP A 45 12.69 -13.09 -8.61
N LEU A 46 13.99 -13.18 -8.40
CA LEU A 46 14.88 -12.03 -8.40
C LEU A 46 15.55 -11.87 -9.76
N TRP A 47 15.70 -10.64 -10.22
CA TRP A 47 16.37 -10.27 -11.45
C TRP A 47 17.52 -9.32 -11.20
N LEU A 48 18.67 -9.58 -11.85
CA LEU A 48 19.85 -8.74 -11.83
C LEU A 48 19.85 -7.84 -13.06
N LEU A 49 19.93 -6.54 -12.87
CA LEU A 49 19.89 -5.52 -13.91
C LEU A 49 21.15 -4.64 -13.82
N PRO A 50 22.01 -4.62 -14.84
CA PRO A 50 23.13 -3.67 -14.86
C PRO A 50 22.66 -2.23 -15.04
N THR A 51 23.22 -1.32 -14.25
CA THR A 51 22.85 0.10 -14.27
C THR A 51 23.73 0.96 -15.16
N HIS A 52 24.93 0.50 -15.55
CA HIS A 52 25.87 1.27 -16.38
C HIS A 52 25.61 1.09 -17.90
N THR A 53 26.02 2.07 -18.68
CA THR A 53 25.92 2.02 -20.14
C THR A 53 26.86 0.96 -20.73
N GLY A 54 26.45 0.32 -21.83
CA GLY A 54 27.24 -0.72 -22.49
C GLY A 54 27.19 -2.10 -21.82
N ALA A 55 26.49 -2.25 -20.71
CA ALA A 55 26.24 -3.55 -20.09
C ALA A 55 25.23 -4.36 -20.91
N GLY A 56 25.31 -5.68 -20.80
CA GLY A 56 24.35 -6.61 -21.38
C GLY A 56 22.94 -6.47 -20.76
N PRO A 57 21.96 -7.21 -21.29
CA PRO A 57 20.61 -7.23 -20.76
C PRO A 57 20.58 -7.77 -19.33
N GLY A 58 19.54 -7.40 -18.58
CA GLY A 58 19.25 -8.03 -17.30
C GLY A 58 18.99 -9.53 -17.44
N ARG A 59 19.26 -10.28 -16.37
CA ARG A 59 19.08 -11.72 -16.30
C ARG A 59 18.38 -12.14 -15.00
N PRO A 60 17.67 -13.28 -14.99
CA PRO A 60 17.20 -13.85 -13.76
C PRO A 60 18.39 -14.16 -12.83
N LEU A 61 18.25 -13.81 -11.55
CA LEU A 61 19.17 -14.15 -10.48
C LEU A 61 18.72 -15.45 -9.81
N THR A 62 17.40 -15.63 -9.67
CA THR A 62 16.77 -16.85 -9.17
C THR A 62 15.69 -17.31 -10.15
N THR A 63 15.35 -18.60 -10.11
CA THR A 63 14.36 -19.22 -11.01
C THR A 63 13.44 -20.22 -10.29
N ASN A 64 13.38 -20.14 -8.96
CA ASN A 64 12.55 -21.06 -8.16
C ASN A 64 11.05 -20.74 -8.20
N GLY A 65 10.68 -19.54 -8.66
CA GLY A 65 9.30 -19.14 -8.96
C GLY A 65 8.33 -19.15 -7.78
N ARG A 66 8.83 -19.24 -6.52
CA ARG A 66 7.90 -19.44 -5.42
C ARG A 66 7.65 -18.22 -4.56
N GLN A 67 8.63 -17.59 -3.97
CA GLN A 67 8.46 -16.41 -3.11
C GLN A 67 9.81 -15.75 -2.79
N ASP A 68 10.70 -15.66 -3.75
CA ASP A 68 11.95 -14.93 -3.57
C ASP A 68 11.64 -13.42 -3.60
N SER A 69 11.94 -12.71 -2.52
CA SER A 69 11.54 -11.31 -2.37
C SER A 69 12.48 -10.51 -1.47
N ALA A 70 12.26 -9.19 -1.40
CA ALA A 70 13.00 -8.27 -0.55
C ALA A 70 14.54 -8.37 -0.70
N PRO A 71 15.12 -8.24 -1.91
CA PRO A 71 16.56 -8.34 -2.09
C PRO A 71 17.31 -7.19 -1.40
N ALA A 72 18.48 -7.49 -0.84
CA ALA A 72 19.39 -6.49 -0.27
C ALA A 72 20.85 -6.90 -0.49
N PHE A 73 21.64 -6.01 -1.09
CA PHE A 73 23.08 -6.22 -1.21
C PHE A 73 23.77 -6.14 0.15
N SER A 74 24.80 -6.96 0.35
CA SER A 74 25.76 -6.79 1.44
C SER A 74 26.47 -5.43 1.32
N PRO A 75 27.00 -4.88 2.41
CA PRO A 75 27.78 -3.63 2.37
C PRO A 75 28.97 -3.66 1.41
N GLN A 76 29.54 -4.86 1.15
CA GLN A 76 30.65 -5.09 0.22
C GLN A 76 30.15 -5.26 -1.24
N GLY A 77 28.86 -5.56 -1.44
CA GLY A 77 28.28 -5.76 -2.76
C GLY A 77 28.54 -7.14 -3.39
N ASP A 78 29.18 -8.02 -2.66
CA ASP A 78 29.58 -9.37 -3.11
C ASP A 78 28.51 -10.45 -2.89
N VAL A 79 27.52 -10.16 -2.06
CA VAL A 79 26.40 -11.04 -1.69
C VAL A 79 25.07 -10.30 -1.79
N VAL A 80 24.02 -10.99 -2.21
CA VAL A 80 22.63 -10.54 -2.07
C VAL A 80 21.91 -11.43 -1.07
N ALA A 81 21.33 -10.84 -0.04
CA ALA A 81 20.38 -11.51 0.85
C ALA A 81 18.95 -11.29 0.36
N PHE A 82 18.07 -12.23 0.64
CA PHE A 82 16.65 -12.15 0.30
C PHE A 82 15.82 -13.08 1.17
N THR A 83 14.51 -12.86 1.25
CA THR A 83 13.57 -13.77 1.91
C THR A 83 12.99 -14.74 0.89
N ALA A 84 12.82 -15.98 1.29
CA ALA A 84 12.21 -17.02 0.45
C ALA A 84 11.51 -18.09 1.28
N VAL A 85 10.58 -18.81 0.65
CA VAL A 85 10.01 -20.07 1.12
C VAL A 85 10.42 -21.15 0.11
N ARG A 86 11.41 -21.97 0.46
CA ARG A 86 11.98 -22.97 -0.43
C ARG A 86 11.87 -24.37 0.17
N GLN A 87 12.12 -25.39 -0.65
CA GLN A 87 12.24 -26.76 -0.18
C GLN A 87 13.67 -27.03 0.30
N GLN A 88 13.79 -27.63 1.47
CA GLN A 88 15.03 -28.15 2.03
C GLN A 88 14.84 -29.63 2.30
N GLU A 89 15.69 -30.48 1.71
CA GLU A 89 15.61 -31.96 1.87
C GLU A 89 14.20 -32.52 1.64
N GLY A 90 13.48 -31.98 0.65
CA GLY A 90 12.12 -32.40 0.32
C GLY A 90 11.01 -31.79 1.17
N GLN A 91 11.34 -31.01 2.21
CA GLN A 91 10.37 -30.29 3.04
C GLN A 91 10.37 -28.79 2.72
N ALA A 92 9.19 -28.21 2.59
CA ALA A 92 9.07 -26.77 2.42
C ALA A 92 9.37 -26.04 3.74
N ASP A 93 10.02 -24.87 3.63
CA ASP A 93 10.15 -23.95 4.77
C ASP A 93 8.76 -23.64 5.35
N PRO A 94 8.55 -23.77 6.66
CA PRO A 94 7.24 -23.53 7.27
C PRO A 94 6.87 -22.03 7.29
N SER A 95 7.83 -21.16 7.05
CA SER A 95 7.73 -19.69 7.05
C SER A 95 8.88 -19.11 6.22
N PRO A 96 8.80 -17.83 5.77
CA PRO A 96 9.90 -17.16 5.09
C PRO A 96 11.20 -17.24 5.88
N GLN A 97 12.30 -17.56 5.19
CA GLN A 97 13.65 -17.63 5.74
C GLN A 97 14.59 -16.72 4.97
N LEU A 98 15.73 -16.37 5.57
CA LEU A 98 16.80 -15.64 4.91
C LEU A 98 17.70 -16.58 4.13
N TYR A 99 17.91 -16.19 2.88
CA TYR A 99 18.84 -16.79 1.95
C TYR A 99 19.89 -15.77 1.51
N VAL A 100 21.08 -16.24 1.20
CA VAL A 100 22.17 -15.43 0.62
C VAL A 100 22.67 -16.08 -0.65
N MET A 101 23.05 -15.26 -1.62
CA MET A 101 23.62 -15.70 -2.89
C MET A 101 24.83 -14.84 -3.22
N ALA A 102 25.97 -15.47 -3.52
CA ALA A 102 27.17 -14.76 -3.97
C ALA A 102 26.97 -14.17 -5.37
N MET A 103 27.40 -12.92 -5.58
CA MET A 103 27.31 -12.26 -6.88
C MET A 103 28.26 -12.87 -7.92
N ALA A 104 29.31 -13.57 -7.50
CA ALA A 104 30.21 -14.34 -8.36
C ALA A 104 29.55 -15.60 -8.97
N GLY A 105 28.36 -15.99 -8.46
CA GLY A 105 27.60 -17.17 -8.90
C GLY A 105 27.51 -18.24 -7.82
N GLY A 106 26.77 -19.30 -8.14
CA GLY A 106 26.46 -20.39 -7.21
C GLY A 106 25.00 -20.44 -6.81
N GLU A 107 24.63 -21.39 -5.96
CA GLU A 107 23.26 -21.53 -5.44
C GLU A 107 23.02 -20.66 -4.21
N ALA A 108 21.78 -20.30 -3.99
CA ALA A 108 21.38 -19.58 -2.79
C ALA A 108 21.45 -20.49 -1.56
N ARG A 109 22.14 -20.05 -0.52
CA ARG A 109 22.31 -20.74 0.77
C ARG A 109 21.34 -20.18 1.80
N ARG A 110 20.58 -21.04 2.46
CA ARG A 110 19.76 -20.67 3.62
C ARG A 110 20.66 -20.31 4.80
N VAL A 111 20.44 -19.17 5.43
CA VAL A 111 21.26 -18.69 6.57
C VAL A 111 20.45 -18.57 7.86
N SER A 112 19.13 -18.70 7.81
CA SER A 112 18.29 -18.72 9.01
C SER A 112 17.55 -20.05 9.15
N ASP A 113 17.36 -20.50 10.38
CA ASP A 113 16.44 -21.59 10.75
C ASP A 113 15.58 -21.14 11.94
N PHE A 114 14.70 -20.18 11.64
CA PHE A 114 13.86 -19.56 12.67
C PHE A 114 12.39 -19.81 12.34
N LYS A 115 11.77 -20.79 13.01
CA LYS A 115 10.40 -21.24 12.70
C LYS A 115 9.32 -20.16 12.79
N PRO A 116 9.39 -19.14 13.67
CA PRO A 116 8.47 -18.02 13.61
C PRO A 116 8.51 -17.23 12.30
N GLY A 117 9.59 -17.37 11.52
CA GLY A 117 9.77 -16.72 10.22
C GLY A 117 10.54 -15.41 10.30
N VAL A 118 10.95 -14.95 9.11
CA VAL A 118 11.70 -13.71 8.91
C VAL A 118 10.81 -12.73 8.16
N GLY A 119 10.63 -11.54 8.73
CA GLY A 119 10.01 -10.39 8.07
C GLY A 119 11.03 -9.50 7.38
N ALA A 120 10.81 -8.18 7.40
CA ALA A 120 11.74 -7.21 6.83
C ALA A 120 13.13 -7.30 7.50
N PHE A 121 14.18 -7.11 6.71
CA PHE A 121 15.54 -7.26 7.18
C PHE A 121 16.51 -6.22 6.60
N ARG A 122 17.65 -6.04 7.25
CA ARG A 122 18.72 -5.13 6.83
C ARG A 122 20.08 -5.69 7.20
N TRP A 123 21.06 -5.58 6.32
CA TRP A 123 22.45 -5.88 6.64
C TRP A 123 22.99 -4.93 7.73
N MET A 124 23.81 -5.47 8.61
CA MET A 124 24.71 -4.69 9.46
C MET A 124 25.91 -4.20 8.64
N PRO A 125 26.52 -3.05 9.00
CA PRO A 125 27.69 -2.52 8.28
C PRO A 125 28.89 -3.45 8.22
N ASP A 126 28.98 -4.43 9.11
CA ASP A 126 30.08 -5.41 9.15
C ASP A 126 30.00 -6.47 8.03
N GLY A 127 28.85 -6.61 7.36
CA GLY A 127 28.62 -7.61 6.31
C GLY A 127 28.52 -9.07 6.80
N HIS A 128 28.62 -9.31 8.11
CA HIS A 128 28.51 -10.63 8.73
C HIS A 128 27.19 -10.83 9.48
N HIS A 129 26.48 -9.77 9.75
CA HIS A 129 25.22 -9.83 10.48
C HIS A 129 24.07 -9.20 9.68
N ILE A 130 22.87 -9.74 9.92
CA ILE A 130 21.59 -9.23 9.39
C ILE A 130 20.66 -8.97 10.57
N LEU A 131 20.07 -7.77 10.60
CA LEU A 131 18.92 -7.45 11.43
C LEU A 131 17.65 -7.88 10.73
N PHE A 132 16.73 -8.51 11.45
CA PHE A 132 15.42 -8.86 10.89
C PHE A 132 14.30 -8.76 11.92
N ILE A 133 13.09 -8.60 11.45
CA ILE A 133 11.87 -8.58 12.25
C ILE A 133 11.30 -10.00 12.31
N ALA A 134 10.91 -10.43 13.52
CA ALA A 134 10.11 -11.63 13.67
C ALA A 134 9.07 -11.47 14.79
N TRP A 135 7.94 -12.19 14.62
CA TRP A 135 6.89 -12.26 15.63
C TRP A 135 7.16 -13.38 16.61
N VAL A 136 7.38 -13.03 17.88
CA VAL A 136 7.81 -13.95 18.94
C VAL A 136 6.91 -13.84 20.19
N TRP A 137 6.94 -14.84 21.03
CA TRP A 137 6.32 -14.82 22.35
C TRP A 137 7.28 -14.17 23.33
N PRO A 138 6.98 -12.97 23.87
CA PRO A 138 7.93 -12.18 24.67
C PRO A 138 8.28 -12.81 26.01
N GLU A 139 7.44 -13.76 26.52
CA GLU A 139 7.69 -14.51 27.74
C GLU A 139 8.74 -15.62 27.58
N LEU A 140 9.03 -16.05 26.33
CA LEU A 140 10.00 -17.11 26.05
C LEU A 140 11.41 -16.55 25.90
N ARG A 141 12.40 -17.39 26.18
CA ARG A 141 13.82 -17.06 26.07
C ARG A 141 14.51 -17.99 25.08
N GLY A 142 15.27 -17.37 24.18
CA GLY A 142 16.08 -18.04 23.17
C GLY A 142 15.31 -18.68 22.02
N THR A 143 16.02 -18.89 20.91
CA THR A 143 15.46 -19.39 19.65
C THR A 143 14.88 -20.80 19.75
N VAL A 144 15.46 -21.66 20.58
CA VAL A 144 14.98 -23.05 20.76
C VAL A 144 13.56 -23.06 21.34
N ALA A 145 13.28 -22.20 22.33
CA ALA A 145 11.94 -22.11 22.94
C ALA A 145 10.94 -21.53 21.95
N GLN A 146 11.30 -20.50 21.20
CA GLN A 146 10.47 -19.90 20.14
C GLN A 146 10.15 -20.92 19.04
N ASN A 147 11.15 -21.64 18.51
CA ASN A 147 10.98 -22.66 17.50
C ASN A 147 10.07 -23.80 17.95
N ARG A 148 10.24 -24.26 19.20
CA ARG A 148 9.39 -25.30 19.79
C ARG A 148 7.94 -24.82 19.95
N ARG A 149 7.74 -23.61 20.46
CA ARG A 149 6.40 -23.02 20.61
C ARG A 149 5.72 -22.83 19.26
N GLN A 150 6.45 -22.38 18.25
CA GLN A 150 5.92 -22.24 16.90
C GLN A 150 5.50 -23.60 16.30
N ALA A 151 6.30 -24.64 16.49
CA ALA A 151 5.93 -26.00 16.03
C ALA A 151 4.67 -26.50 16.74
N GLN A 152 4.57 -26.33 18.06
CA GLN A 152 3.36 -26.69 18.83
C GLN A 152 2.14 -25.88 18.36
N TRP A 153 2.32 -24.58 18.10
CA TRP A 153 1.26 -23.71 17.60
C TRP A 153 0.74 -24.17 16.24
N THR A 154 1.64 -24.53 15.33
CA THR A 154 1.28 -25.04 14.00
C THR A 154 0.57 -26.39 14.05
N ALA A 155 1.01 -27.29 14.95
CA ALA A 155 0.47 -28.65 15.10
C ALA A 155 -0.80 -28.72 15.95
N ARG A 156 -1.24 -27.60 16.57
CA ARG A 156 -2.41 -27.63 17.46
C ARG A 156 -3.69 -27.98 16.70
N GLN A 157 -4.53 -28.78 17.34
CA GLN A 157 -5.85 -29.13 16.81
C GLN A 157 -6.92 -28.10 17.20
N ALA A 158 -6.81 -27.50 18.38
CA ALA A 158 -7.70 -26.42 18.80
C ALA A 158 -7.41 -25.15 18.01
N THR A 159 -8.40 -24.59 17.32
CA THR A 159 -8.26 -23.46 16.41
C THR A 159 -8.70 -22.11 17.01
N GLY A 160 -9.33 -22.16 18.20
CA GLY A 160 -9.79 -20.95 18.90
C GLY A 160 -8.65 -19.99 19.21
N LEU A 161 -8.92 -18.69 19.05
CA LEU A 161 -8.01 -17.60 19.38
C LEU A 161 -8.52 -16.88 20.63
N VAL A 162 -7.65 -16.70 21.62
CA VAL A 162 -7.96 -16.00 22.88
C VAL A 162 -7.08 -14.76 22.94
N THR A 163 -7.63 -13.58 23.23
CA THR A 163 -6.86 -12.34 23.38
C THR A 163 -7.50 -11.43 24.43
N ASP A 164 -6.67 -10.71 25.16
CA ASP A 164 -7.01 -9.60 26.04
C ASP A 164 -6.40 -8.28 25.53
N GLN A 165 -5.87 -8.30 24.30
CA GLN A 165 -5.17 -7.18 23.69
C GLN A 165 -6.08 -6.42 22.72
N ALA A 166 -5.95 -5.09 22.68
CA ALA A 166 -6.74 -4.22 21.82
C ALA A 166 -6.51 -4.54 20.33
N GLN A 167 -5.29 -4.82 19.91
CA GLN A 167 -4.94 -5.10 18.53
C GLN A 167 -4.70 -6.61 18.34
N TYR A 168 -5.64 -7.29 17.70
CA TYR A 168 -5.62 -8.76 17.54
C TYR A 168 -5.78 -9.24 16.10
N ARG A 169 -5.97 -8.33 15.16
CA ARG A 169 -6.03 -8.60 13.71
C ARG A 169 -5.57 -7.38 12.92
N TYR A 170 -5.13 -7.64 11.69
CA TYR A 170 -4.71 -6.60 10.75
C TYR A 170 -4.90 -7.06 9.31
N TRP A 171 -5.57 -6.24 8.47
CA TRP A 171 -5.94 -6.53 7.08
C TRP A 171 -6.74 -7.84 6.92
N ASN A 172 -6.09 -8.95 6.61
CA ASN A 172 -6.64 -10.29 6.43
C ASN A 172 -5.95 -11.33 7.34
N ALA A 173 -5.14 -10.89 8.28
CA ALA A 173 -4.41 -11.74 9.18
C ALA A 173 -4.88 -11.56 10.64
N ASN A 174 -5.06 -12.67 11.35
CA ASN A 174 -5.15 -12.64 12.79
C ASN A 174 -3.72 -12.43 13.32
N LEU A 175 -3.55 -11.39 14.14
CA LEU A 175 -2.28 -11.18 14.83
C LEU A 175 -2.11 -12.32 15.83
N PRO A 176 -0.95 -12.95 15.86
CA PRO A 176 -0.75 -14.13 16.65
C PRO A 176 -0.86 -13.81 18.13
N GLN A 177 -1.65 -14.60 18.81
CA GLN A 177 -1.93 -14.45 20.23
C GLN A 177 -0.68 -14.31 21.07
N GLY A 178 -0.56 -13.17 21.74
CA GLY A 178 0.55 -12.86 22.64
C GLY A 178 1.90 -12.68 21.95
N ARG A 179 2.02 -12.84 20.62
CA ARG A 179 3.27 -12.52 19.91
C ARG A 179 3.40 -11.03 19.67
N VAL A 180 4.64 -10.56 19.69
CA VAL A 180 5.05 -9.19 19.43
C VAL A 180 6.16 -9.17 18.39
N ALA A 181 6.32 -8.06 17.69
CA ALA A 181 7.36 -7.90 16.68
C ALA A 181 8.68 -7.44 17.34
N HIS A 182 9.69 -8.32 17.35
CA HIS A 182 11.01 -8.03 17.87
C HIS A 182 12.04 -7.90 16.75
N LEU A 183 13.12 -7.16 17.01
CA LEU A 183 14.33 -7.14 16.19
C LEU A 183 15.29 -8.24 16.64
N HIS A 184 15.77 -8.99 15.65
CA HIS A 184 16.72 -10.08 15.83
C HIS A 184 18.00 -9.79 15.07
N LEU A 185 19.12 -10.26 15.61
CA LEU A 185 20.43 -10.24 14.96
C LEU A 185 20.81 -11.67 14.56
N LEU A 186 20.98 -11.88 13.25
CA LEU A 186 21.47 -13.13 12.68
C LEU A 186 22.94 -12.97 12.30
N ASN A 187 23.80 -13.89 12.71
CA ASN A 187 25.13 -14.04 12.15
C ASN A 187 25.04 -14.99 10.92
N VAL A 188 25.38 -14.50 9.73
CA VAL A 188 25.18 -15.24 8.46
C VAL A 188 26.15 -16.40 8.28
N ASP A 189 27.28 -16.41 8.99
CA ASP A 189 28.31 -17.46 8.90
C ASP A 189 27.95 -18.65 9.78
N THR A 190 27.40 -18.40 10.96
CA THR A 190 27.10 -19.42 11.99
C THR A 190 25.61 -19.77 12.07
N GLY A 191 24.72 -18.97 11.49
CA GLY A 191 23.27 -19.13 11.63
C GLY A 191 22.72 -18.74 13.01
N LYS A 192 23.56 -18.21 13.92
CA LYS A 192 23.14 -17.83 15.27
C LYS A 192 22.19 -16.64 15.24
N VAL A 193 21.01 -16.81 15.83
CA VAL A 193 19.99 -15.77 15.99
C VAL A 193 19.95 -15.29 17.45
N THR A 194 19.92 -13.98 17.66
CA THR A 194 19.80 -13.34 18.97
C THR A 194 18.64 -12.35 18.95
N ASP A 195 17.67 -12.50 19.85
CA ASP A 195 16.59 -11.53 20.05
C ASP A 195 17.13 -10.31 20.82
N LEU A 196 17.06 -9.14 20.19
CA LEU A 196 17.60 -7.90 20.77
C LEU A 196 16.67 -7.29 21.82
N PHE A 197 15.39 -7.65 21.80
CA PHE A 197 14.38 -7.14 22.74
C PHE A 197 14.01 -8.15 23.83
N GLU A 198 14.58 -9.37 23.79
CA GLU A 198 14.31 -10.41 24.78
C GLU A 198 14.45 -9.89 26.23
N GLY A 199 13.40 -10.06 27.02
CA GLY A 199 13.37 -9.63 28.43
C GLY A 199 13.19 -8.15 28.66
N THR A 200 12.82 -7.39 27.65
CA THR A 200 12.51 -5.96 27.74
C THR A 200 11.01 -5.71 27.43
N PRO A 201 10.47 -4.54 27.75
CA PRO A 201 9.12 -4.17 27.35
C PRO A 201 9.04 -3.64 25.90
N TYR A 202 10.16 -3.56 25.17
CA TYR A 202 10.21 -2.98 23.84
C TYR A 202 9.68 -3.95 22.78
N GLU A 203 8.91 -3.42 21.84
CA GLU A 203 8.44 -4.07 20.62
C GLU A 203 8.34 -3.04 19.50
N LEU A 204 8.31 -3.50 18.27
CA LEU A 204 7.97 -2.66 17.12
C LEU A 204 6.46 -2.46 17.02
N PRO A 205 5.99 -1.41 16.32
CA PRO A 205 4.56 -1.24 16.05
C PRO A 205 3.94 -2.50 15.46
N ARG A 206 2.73 -2.84 15.89
CA ARG A 206 2.05 -4.07 15.47
C ARG A 206 1.34 -3.95 14.12
N ASP A 207 1.12 -2.74 13.66
CA ASP A 207 0.62 -2.44 12.33
C ASP A 207 1.80 -2.28 11.35
N GLU A 208 2.02 -3.29 10.54
CA GLU A 208 3.04 -3.30 9.47
C GLU A 208 4.48 -2.99 9.90
N PRO A 209 5.06 -3.71 10.88
CA PRO A 209 6.48 -3.54 11.16
C PRO A 209 7.31 -3.92 9.93
N GLY A 210 8.14 -2.98 9.45
CA GLY A 210 8.87 -3.12 8.19
C GLY A 210 10.23 -2.41 8.20
N LEU A 211 10.83 -2.24 7.02
CA LEU A 211 12.11 -1.51 6.87
C LEU A 211 12.02 -0.04 7.32
N GLY A 212 10.81 0.51 7.36
CA GLY A 212 10.55 1.83 7.93
C GLY A 212 10.62 1.86 9.46
N SER A 213 10.54 0.73 10.15
CA SER A 213 10.44 0.68 11.60
C SER A 213 11.78 0.77 12.32
N PHE A 214 12.91 0.62 11.63
CA PHE A 214 14.22 0.63 12.26
C PHE A 214 15.35 1.02 11.30
N ASP A 215 16.48 1.43 11.89
CA ASP A 215 17.74 1.66 11.19
C ASP A 215 18.94 1.32 12.06
N VAL A 216 20.12 1.14 11.44
CA VAL A 216 21.39 0.87 12.09
C VAL A 216 22.37 2.02 11.88
N SER A 217 23.08 2.41 12.92
CA SER A 217 24.13 3.43 12.82
C SER A 217 25.27 2.97 11.90
N PRO A 218 25.93 3.87 11.16
CA PRO A 218 27.01 3.51 10.23
C PRO A 218 28.17 2.74 10.86
N ASP A 219 28.40 2.96 12.16
CA ASP A 219 29.43 2.24 12.94
C ASP A 219 28.96 0.86 13.43
N GLY A 220 27.72 0.47 13.16
CA GLY A 220 27.14 -0.81 13.57
C GLY A 220 26.91 -0.97 15.08
N ARG A 221 27.07 0.10 15.88
CA ARG A 221 27.02 0.00 17.35
C ARG A 221 25.66 0.33 17.95
N ARG A 222 24.75 0.91 17.16
CA ARG A 222 23.45 1.39 17.62
C ARG A 222 22.37 1.03 16.63
N LEU A 223 21.16 0.89 17.13
CA LEU A 223 19.93 0.77 16.38
C LEU A 223 18.98 1.87 16.82
N CYS A 224 18.25 2.45 15.88
CA CYS A 224 17.10 3.31 16.19
C CYS A 224 15.84 2.65 15.67
N PHE A 225 14.78 2.61 16.47
CA PHE A 225 13.54 1.96 16.08
C PHE A 225 12.32 2.72 16.58
N THR A 226 11.22 2.55 15.88
CA THR A 226 9.89 3.05 16.27
C THR A 226 9.31 2.14 17.35
N HIS A 227 8.84 2.71 18.44
CA HIS A 227 8.21 2.02 19.56
C HIS A 227 6.87 2.68 19.89
N ASP A 228 5.87 1.88 20.23
CA ASP A 228 4.61 2.36 20.80
C ASP A 228 4.60 2.14 22.32
N PRO A 229 4.80 3.19 23.13
CA PRO A 229 4.77 3.08 24.59
C PRO A 229 3.36 3.03 25.16
N ALA A 230 2.31 3.22 24.32
CA ALA A 230 0.94 3.20 24.80
C ALA A 230 0.53 1.80 25.26
N PRO A 231 -0.27 1.69 26.33
CA PRO A 231 -0.77 0.40 26.79
C PRO A 231 -1.63 -0.24 25.68
N LEU A 232 -1.20 -1.36 25.15
CA LEU A 232 -1.92 -2.13 24.13
C LEU A 232 -3.36 -2.49 24.54
N LYS A 233 -3.65 -2.49 25.83
CA LYS A 233 -4.99 -2.69 26.40
C LYS A 233 -5.94 -1.51 26.16
N ALA A 234 -5.41 -0.30 26.03
CA ALA A 234 -6.21 0.93 25.88
C ALA A 234 -6.42 1.36 24.43
N GLY A 235 -5.75 0.75 23.46
CA GLY A 235 -5.94 1.00 22.03
C GLY A 235 -5.44 2.34 21.50
N GLY A 236 -4.78 3.17 22.31
CA GLY A 236 -4.16 4.41 21.87
C GLY A 236 -2.79 4.12 21.26
N GLN A 237 -2.57 4.52 20.01
CA GLN A 237 -1.25 4.42 19.37
C GLN A 237 -0.50 5.74 19.51
N ARG A 238 0.75 5.67 19.96
CA ARG A 238 1.70 6.77 20.05
C ARG A 238 3.07 6.23 19.68
N PHE A 239 3.80 6.97 18.88
CA PHE A 239 5.07 6.49 18.34
C PHE A 239 6.22 7.38 18.77
N GLU A 240 7.20 6.78 19.41
CA GLU A 240 8.48 7.39 19.76
C GLU A 240 9.63 6.68 19.05
N LEU A 241 10.82 7.30 19.02
CA LEU A 241 12.04 6.63 18.58
C LEU A 241 12.91 6.31 19.78
N VAL A 242 13.35 5.05 19.81
CA VAL A 242 14.25 4.54 20.85
C VAL A 242 15.55 4.12 20.19
N GLU A 243 16.67 4.53 20.78
CA GLU A 243 18.01 4.05 20.42
C GLU A 243 18.41 2.89 21.34
N LEU A 244 18.85 1.78 20.74
CA LEU A 244 19.49 0.67 21.43
C LEU A 244 21.00 0.70 21.17
N ARG A 245 21.80 0.82 22.22
CA ARG A 245 23.24 0.54 22.16
C ARG A 245 23.45 -0.96 22.27
N LEU A 246 24.01 -1.59 21.23
CA LEU A 246 24.16 -3.05 21.17
C LEU A 246 25.11 -3.56 22.28
N ARG A 247 26.24 -2.87 22.50
CA ARG A 247 27.11 -3.19 23.64
C ARG A 247 26.46 -2.72 24.94
N GLY A 248 26.20 -3.64 25.83
CA GLY A 248 25.57 -3.38 27.13
C GLY A 248 24.03 -3.31 27.08
N ARG A 249 23.41 -3.45 25.89
CA ARG A 249 21.95 -3.48 25.69
C ARG A 249 21.21 -2.34 26.40
N ARG A 250 21.65 -1.11 26.18
CA ARG A 250 21.05 0.08 26.79
C ARG A 250 20.09 0.74 25.84
N PHE A 251 18.86 0.96 26.29
CA PHE A 251 17.78 1.62 25.54
C PHE A 251 17.60 3.05 26.03
N GLU A 252 17.51 4.00 25.10
CA GLU A 252 17.33 5.43 25.39
C GLU A 252 16.32 6.03 24.39
N PRO A 253 15.23 6.68 24.82
CA PRO A 253 14.37 7.46 23.92
C PRO A 253 15.17 8.61 23.29
N VAL A 254 15.15 8.73 21.96
CA VAL A 254 15.87 9.79 21.21
C VAL A 254 14.91 10.77 20.52
N ALA A 255 13.64 10.38 20.35
CA ALA A 255 12.57 11.28 19.97
C ALA A 255 11.28 10.85 20.68
N HIS A 256 10.89 11.63 21.67
CA HIS A 256 9.67 11.47 22.44
C HIS A 256 9.06 12.86 22.65
N HIS A 257 7.80 13.06 22.23
CA HIS A 257 7.18 14.36 22.36
C HIS A 257 5.65 14.25 22.48
N VAL A 258 5.06 15.00 23.39
CA VAL A 258 3.61 14.94 23.67
C VAL A 258 2.71 15.24 22.46
N SER A 259 3.19 16.03 21.51
CA SER A 259 2.45 16.49 20.33
C SER A 259 3.00 15.95 19.00
N TRP A 260 3.88 14.98 19.02
CA TRP A 260 4.47 14.40 17.81
C TRP A 260 4.61 12.89 17.93
N ASP A 261 4.28 12.18 16.85
CA ASP A 261 4.60 10.79 16.63
C ASP A 261 5.72 10.68 15.60
N PHE A 262 6.51 9.60 15.66
CA PHE A 262 7.70 9.43 14.84
C PHE A 262 7.71 8.07 14.14
N ALA A 263 8.15 8.07 12.89
CA ALA A 263 8.35 6.86 12.10
C ALA A 263 9.56 7.00 11.19
N SER A 264 10.01 5.88 10.63
CA SER A 264 11.07 5.83 9.61
C SER A 264 12.40 6.49 10.02
N PRO A 265 12.97 6.10 11.19
CA PRO A 265 14.26 6.62 11.60
C PRO A 265 15.35 6.27 10.59
N ARG A 266 16.28 7.22 10.34
CA ARG A 266 17.47 7.01 9.50
C ARG A 266 18.66 7.78 10.06
N TYR A 267 19.74 7.08 10.34
CA TYR A 267 21.02 7.72 10.68
C TYR A 267 21.61 8.38 9.43
N SER A 268 22.20 9.57 9.60
CA SER A 268 23.06 10.14 8.55
C SER A 268 24.31 9.26 8.36
N PRO A 269 24.96 9.33 7.18
CA PRO A 269 26.15 8.50 6.89
C PRO A 269 27.31 8.71 7.87
N ASP A 270 27.42 9.91 8.46
CA ASP A 270 28.41 10.22 9.51
C ASP A 270 27.95 9.82 10.94
N GLY A 271 26.70 9.34 11.09
CA GLY A 271 26.10 8.96 12.37
C GLY A 271 25.82 10.12 13.33
N GLN A 272 25.97 11.37 12.88
CA GLN A 272 25.79 12.55 13.75
C GLN A 272 24.34 13.04 13.81
N HIS A 273 23.53 12.74 12.78
CA HIS A 273 22.14 13.17 12.68
C HIS A 273 21.19 11.97 12.61
N LEU A 274 19.97 12.20 13.02
CA LEU A 274 18.81 11.35 12.75
C LEU A 274 17.83 12.10 11.85
N ALA A 275 17.30 11.41 10.85
CA ALA A 275 16.15 11.82 10.09
C ALA A 275 14.96 10.91 10.44
N ALA A 276 13.76 11.46 10.38
CA ALA A 276 12.52 10.70 10.58
C ALA A 276 11.33 11.40 9.90
N ILE A 277 10.24 10.68 9.78
CA ILE A 277 8.92 11.26 9.50
C ILE A 277 8.31 11.61 10.87
N ALA A 278 8.13 12.88 11.13
CA ALA A 278 7.49 13.40 12.34
C ALA A 278 6.06 13.83 12.00
N THR A 279 5.08 13.29 12.71
CA THR A 279 3.66 13.57 12.49
C THR A 279 3.10 14.35 13.66
N PRO A 280 2.53 15.56 13.45
CA PRO A 280 1.93 16.32 14.53
C PRO A 280 0.68 15.61 15.07
N VAL A 281 0.64 15.42 16.40
CA VAL A 281 -0.50 14.84 17.10
C VAL A 281 -1.13 15.91 17.95
N ARG A 282 -2.31 16.35 17.59
CA ARG A 282 -3.05 17.32 18.39
C ARG A 282 -3.82 16.62 19.50
N ARG A 283 -3.83 17.23 20.70
CA ARG A 283 -4.59 16.74 21.87
C ARG A 283 -6.08 16.65 21.55
N ARG A 284 -6.78 15.74 22.22
CA ARG A 284 -8.22 15.41 22.31
C ARG A 284 -9.22 16.05 21.34
N ASP A 285 -8.99 17.27 20.88
CA ASP A 285 -9.97 18.08 20.11
C ASP A 285 -9.74 18.08 18.60
N THR A 286 -8.70 17.41 18.10
CA THR A 286 -8.42 17.32 16.67
C THR A 286 -8.28 15.87 16.23
N PRO A 287 -9.06 15.48 15.24
CA PRO A 287 -9.14 14.12 14.77
C PRO A 287 -8.00 13.83 13.78
N TYR A 288 -6.79 13.52 14.23
CA TYR A 288 -5.75 12.95 13.39
C TYR A 288 -5.71 11.44 13.60
N GLY A 289 -6.17 10.71 12.63
CA GLY A 289 -6.09 9.27 12.53
C GLY A 289 -5.39 8.90 11.24
N HIS A 290 -6.09 8.25 10.34
CA HIS A 290 -5.60 7.96 8.99
C HIS A 290 -5.33 9.23 8.14
N ALA A 291 -5.90 10.37 8.50
CA ALA A 291 -5.67 11.66 7.84
C ALA A 291 -4.34 12.34 8.22
N SER A 292 -3.52 11.69 9.05
CA SER A 292 -2.24 12.27 9.50
C SER A 292 -1.36 12.70 8.33
N PHE A 293 -0.65 13.82 8.52
CA PHE A 293 0.23 14.40 7.51
C PHE A 293 1.64 14.51 8.09
N GLY A 294 2.54 13.69 7.56
CA GLY A 294 3.92 13.61 8.02
C GLY A 294 4.76 14.81 7.58
N ARG A 295 5.84 15.04 8.29
CA ARG A 295 6.84 16.06 7.98
C ARG A 295 8.23 15.46 8.06
N LEU A 296 9.10 15.81 7.13
CA LEU A 296 10.50 15.44 7.23
C LEU A 296 11.12 16.17 8.42
N ALA A 297 11.75 15.43 9.33
CA ALA A 297 12.47 15.98 10.46
C ALA A 297 13.93 15.50 10.43
N VAL A 298 14.86 16.41 10.74
CA VAL A 298 16.29 16.13 10.83
C VAL A 298 16.88 16.88 12.00
N TRP A 299 17.57 16.16 12.90
CA TRP A 299 18.17 16.76 14.08
C TRP A 299 19.50 16.09 14.48
N PRO A 300 20.40 16.79 15.19
CA PRO A 300 21.59 16.20 15.76
C PRO A 300 21.22 15.11 16.79
N ARG A 301 21.71 13.90 16.58
CA ARG A 301 21.40 12.73 17.43
C ARG A 301 21.62 12.97 18.91
N THR A 302 22.65 13.72 19.28
CA THR A 302 23.05 13.97 20.68
C THR A 302 22.12 14.92 21.42
N ARG A 303 21.27 15.68 20.72
CA ARG A 303 20.36 16.68 21.30
C ARG A 303 18.94 16.16 21.56
N GLY A 304 18.52 15.17 20.79
CA GLY A 304 17.11 14.78 20.71
C GLY A 304 16.25 15.73 19.84
N PHE A 305 15.04 15.32 19.53
CA PHE A 305 14.12 16.05 18.67
C PHE A 305 13.55 17.31 19.34
N ARG A 306 13.37 18.36 18.55
CA ARG A 306 12.59 19.57 18.88
C ARG A 306 11.56 19.83 17.78
N PRO A 307 10.38 20.40 18.08
CA PRO A 307 9.36 20.71 17.05
C PRO A 307 9.88 21.53 15.86
N SER A 308 10.88 22.40 16.08
CA SER A 308 11.54 23.18 15.02
C SER A 308 12.38 22.35 14.05
N ASP A 309 12.67 21.08 14.36
CA ASP A 309 13.40 20.17 13.49
C ASP A 309 12.48 19.58 12.40
N ALA A 310 11.17 19.55 12.65
CA ALA A 310 10.18 19.15 11.67
C ALA A 310 9.98 20.28 10.66
N ARG A 311 10.30 20.02 9.41
CA ARG A 311 10.24 21.03 8.34
C ARG A 311 8.82 21.18 7.84
N PRO A 312 8.25 22.39 7.87
CA PRO A 312 6.96 22.64 7.25
C PRO A 312 7.07 22.42 5.74
N GLY A 313 6.04 21.87 5.14
CA GLY A 313 6.00 21.60 3.69
C GLY A 313 4.60 21.19 3.26
N HIS A 314 4.38 21.19 1.96
CA HIS A 314 3.12 20.75 1.32
C HIS A 314 3.12 19.27 0.97
N LEU A 315 4.25 18.57 1.19
CA LEU A 315 4.43 17.14 0.90
C LEU A 315 4.27 16.32 2.16
N ASP A 316 3.68 15.14 1.99
CA ASP A 316 3.61 14.08 3.00
C ASP A 316 4.67 13.01 2.65
N PRO A 317 5.88 13.06 3.27
CA PRO A 317 6.95 12.13 2.93
C PRO A 317 6.57 10.69 3.26
N GLN A 318 6.90 9.78 2.34
CA GLN A 318 6.70 8.35 2.52
C GLN A 318 8.04 7.64 2.76
N ALA A 319 7.99 6.56 3.54
CA ALA A 319 9.14 5.70 3.78
C ALA A 319 9.46 4.82 2.55
N PRO A 320 10.73 4.38 2.38
CA PRO A 320 11.87 4.67 3.24
C PRO A 320 12.54 6.01 2.91
N LEU A 321 12.96 6.74 3.94
CA LEU A 321 13.88 7.86 3.76
C LEU A 321 15.28 7.34 3.40
N GLN A 322 16.00 8.02 2.50
CA GLN A 322 17.36 7.62 2.09
C GLN A 322 18.30 8.83 2.06
N TRP A 323 19.42 8.72 2.74
CA TRP A 323 20.47 9.71 2.70
C TRP A 323 21.34 9.56 1.45
N GLU A 324 21.81 10.68 0.90
CA GLU A 324 23.01 10.68 0.05
C GLU A 324 24.26 10.34 0.90
N GLN A 325 25.27 9.74 0.29
CA GLN A 325 26.46 9.25 1.01
C GLN A 325 27.26 10.35 1.70
N ASP A 326 27.20 11.60 1.20
CA ASP A 326 27.82 12.76 1.83
C ASP A 326 27.00 13.39 2.96
N GLY A 327 25.79 12.88 3.20
CA GLY A 327 24.89 13.39 4.22
C GLY A 327 24.30 14.77 3.94
N GLN A 328 24.41 15.30 2.71
CA GLN A 328 23.94 16.65 2.37
C GLN A 328 22.48 16.68 1.92
N ALA A 329 21.93 15.55 1.52
CA ALA A 329 20.55 15.49 1.06
C ALA A 329 19.84 14.19 1.49
N LEU A 330 18.51 14.26 1.54
CA LEU A 330 17.61 13.16 1.77
C LEU A 330 16.68 12.96 0.58
N TRP A 331 16.42 11.69 0.25
CA TRP A 331 15.46 11.26 -0.75
C TRP A 331 14.28 10.56 -0.08
N PHE A 332 13.09 10.80 -0.64
CA PHE A 332 11.83 10.15 -0.25
C PHE A 332 10.85 10.19 -1.41
N THR A 333 9.78 9.43 -1.31
CA THR A 333 8.64 9.57 -2.22
C THR A 333 7.53 10.38 -1.56
N ALA A 334 6.80 11.15 -2.36
CA ALA A 334 5.59 11.83 -1.90
C ALA A 334 4.62 12.06 -3.06
N GLU A 335 3.35 12.05 -2.73
CA GLU A 335 2.28 12.26 -3.69
C GLU A 335 2.03 13.75 -3.93
N GLU A 336 1.82 14.09 -5.19
CA GLU A 336 1.41 15.42 -5.63
C GLU A 336 0.49 15.32 -6.84
N ARG A 337 -0.75 15.81 -6.71
CA ARG A 337 -1.75 15.90 -7.78
C ARG A 337 -1.90 14.60 -8.59
N GLY A 338 -2.19 13.49 -7.90
CA GLY A 338 -2.40 12.20 -8.54
C GLY A 338 -1.15 11.59 -9.18
N ARG A 339 0.02 11.96 -8.72
CA ARG A 339 1.32 11.36 -9.09
C ARG A 339 2.13 11.10 -7.82
N CYS A 340 3.07 10.19 -7.89
CA CYS A 340 4.03 9.96 -6.81
C CYS A 340 5.44 10.16 -7.35
N HIS A 341 6.13 11.18 -6.84
CA HIS A 341 7.47 11.57 -7.30
C HIS A 341 8.55 11.11 -6.32
N ALA A 342 9.79 10.95 -6.81
CA ALA A 342 10.95 10.89 -5.95
C ALA A 342 11.48 12.32 -5.72
N TRP A 343 11.48 12.73 -4.47
CA TRP A 343 11.89 14.05 -4.02
C TRP A 343 13.27 14.01 -3.41
N ARG A 344 14.07 15.03 -3.72
CA ARG A 344 15.38 15.31 -3.11
C ARG A 344 15.28 16.56 -2.25
N HIS A 345 15.57 16.41 -0.96
CA HIS A 345 15.62 17.51 -0.01
C HIS A 345 17.07 17.83 0.36
N GLU A 346 17.56 19.01 0.00
CA GLU A 346 18.90 19.49 0.33
C GLU A 346 18.89 20.16 1.70
N LEU A 347 19.72 19.69 2.62
CA LEU A 347 19.72 20.17 4.00
C LEU A 347 20.21 21.59 4.16
N LYS A 348 21.25 21.98 3.42
CA LYS A 348 21.89 23.29 3.52
C LYS A 348 20.98 24.43 3.07
N THR A 349 20.31 24.26 1.96
CA THR A 349 19.42 25.28 1.36
C THR A 349 17.98 25.16 1.80
N GLY A 350 17.57 23.96 2.27
CA GLY A 350 16.17 23.59 2.53
C GLY A 350 15.37 23.35 1.24
N ALA A 351 16.01 23.39 0.06
CA ALA A 351 15.33 23.14 -1.22
C ALA A 351 14.82 21.70 -1.31
N CYS A 352 13.57 21.56 -1.75
CA CYS A 352 12.94 20.27 -1.99
C CYS A 352 12.46 20.23 -3.44
N THR A 353 13.03 19.33 -4.25
CA THR A 353 12.78 19.24 -5.68
C THR A 353 12.28 17.85 -6.07
N ALA A 354 11.31 17.79 -6.99
CA ALA A 354 10.90 16.54 -7.63
C ALA A 354 12.00 16.10 -8.60
N ALA A 355 12.98 15.36 -8.10
CA ALA A 355 14.15 14.94 -8.87
C ALA A 355 13.82 13.87 -9.91
N VAL A 356 12.82 13.01 -9.63
CA VAL A 356 12.19 12.11 -10.60
C VAL A 356 10.70 12.37 -10.58
N ALA A 357 10.20 12.96 -11.66
CA ALA A 357 8.80 13.37 -11.78
C ALA A 357 8.03 12.53 -12.81
N GLY A 358 6.70 12.47 -12.63
CA GLY A 358 5.75 11.76 -13.52
C GLY A 358 5.52 10.30 -13.12
N GLY A 359 4.34 9.79 -13.46
CA GLY A 359 3.91 8.45 -13.08
C GLY A 359 3.77 8.26 -11.56
N TRP A 360 3.98 7.04 -11.12
CA TRP A 360 3.91 6.66 -9.72
C TRP A 360 5.16 5.88 -9.30
N VAL A 361 6.04 6.53 -8.56
CA VAL A 361 7.26 5.90 -8.03
C VAL A 361 6.89 4.99 -6.85
N GLN A 362 7.06 3.69 -7.02
CA GLN A 362 6.75 2.66 -6.02
C GLN A 362 8.00 2.18 -5.27
N GLY A 363 9.16 2.28 -5.91
CA GLY A 363 10.44 1.86 -5.36
C GLY A 363 11.52 2.89 -5.64
N LEU A 364 12.41 3.10 -4.66
CA LEU A 364 13.50 4.07 -4.70
C LEU A 364 14.74 3.47 -4.03
N ALA A 365 15.89 3.56 -4.70
CA ALA A 365 17.19 3.28 -4.10
C ALA A 365 18.21 4.31 -4.60
N VAL A 366 19.05 4.82 -3.69
CA VAL A 366 20.01 5.89 -3.96
C VAL A 366 21.41 5.46 -3.53
N GLN A 367 22.40 5.66 -4.42
CA GLN A 367 23.82 5.45 -4.12
C GLN A 367 24.64 6.64 -4.64
N GLY A 368 25.64 7.04 -3.88
CA GLY A 368 26.44 8.25 -4.20
C GLY A 368 25.80 9.54 -3.71
N SER A 369 26.21 10.66 -4.28
CA SER A 369 25.81 12.01 -3.83
C SER A 369 25.75 13.02 -4.96
N GLY A 370 24.89 14.02 -4.81
CA GLY A 370 24.76 15.15 -5.71
C GLY A 370 24.47 14.74 -7.15
N PRO A 371 25.07 15.41 -8.16
CA PRO A 371 24.79 15.14 -9.57
C PRO A 371 25.31 13.78 -10.05
N HIS A 372 26.17 13.12 -9.28
CA HIS A 372 26.73 11.81 -9.59
C HIS A 372 26.04 10.67 -8.84
N ALA A 373 24.97 10.97 -8.08
CA ALA A 373 24.17 9.92 -7.47
C ALA A 373 23.57 9.01 -8.55
N THR A 374 23.61 7.71 -8.29
CA THR A 374 22.84 6.72 -9.04
C THR A 374 21.52 6.50 -8.33
N VAL A 375 20.42 6.85 -8.97
CA VAL A 375 19.08 6.71 -8.42
C VAL A 375 18.30 5.67 -9.21
N LEU A 376 17.91 4.61 -8.56
CA LEU A 376 17.05 3.58 -9.12
C LEU A 376 15.60 3.87 -8.72
N THR A 377 14.70 3.83 -9.69
CA THR A 377 13.26 3.90 -9.43
C THR A 377 12.52 2.74 -10.06
N VAL A 378 11.52 2.23 -9.35
CA VAL A 378 10.47 1.38 -9.90
C VAL A 378 9.24 2.26 -10.05
N ARG A 379 8.83 2.51 -11.29
CA ARG A 379 7.80 3.50 -11.62
C ARG A 379 6.82 2.95 -12.64
N ASP A 380 5.51 3.06 -12.38
CA ASP A 380 4.46 2.84 -13.35
C ASP A 380 3.81 4.15 -13.82
N SER A 381 2.90 4.03 -14.73
CA SER A 381 1.96 5.09 -15.10
C SER A 381 0.64 4.45 -15.52
N ILE A 382 -0.40 5.25 -15.67
CA ILE A 382 -1.70 4.75 -16.15
C ILE A 382 -1.59 4.00 -17.50
N HIS A 383 -0.54 4.27 -18.29
CA HIS A 383 -0.29 3.69 -19.61
C HIS A 383 0.51 2.39 -19.61
N HIS A 384 1.27 2.10 -18.56
CA HIS A 384 2.12 0.91 -18.50
C HIS A 384 2.36 0.43 -17.08
N PRO A 385 2.52 -0.90 -16.87
CA PRO A 385 2.92 -1.46 -15.58
C PRO A 385 4.31 -0.97 -15.16
N ALA A 386 4.66 -1.24 -13.91
CA ALA A 386 5.92 -0.81 -13.32
C ALA A 386 7.14 -1.22 -14.16
N GLN A 387 8.02 -0.27 -14.35
CA GLN A 387 9.29 -0.37 -15.08
C GLN A 387 10.44 0.06 -14.17
N VAL A 388 11.62 -0.47 -14.42
CA VAL A 388 12.84 -0.17 -13.67
C VAL A 388 13.67 0.88 -14.43
N TRP A 389 13.95 1.99 -13.77
CA TRP A 389 14.69 3.10 -14.34
C TRP A 389 15.91 3.45 -13.49
N VAL A 390 17.01 3.81 -14.15
CA VAL A 390 18.17 4.40 -13.50
C VAL A 390 18.36 5.84 -13.97
N HIS A 391 18.61 6.71 -13.01
CA HIS A 391 18.93 8.13 -13.22
C HIS A 391 20.37 8.35 -12.75
N HIS A 392 21.22 8.86 -13.61
CA HIS A 392 22.61 9.15 -13.30
C HIS A 392 23.12 10.32 -14.17
N ALA A 393 23.79 11.28 -13.55
CA ALA A 393 24.36 12.45 -14.24
C ALA A 393 23.35 13.17 -15.18
N GLY A 394 22.12 13.34 -14.75
CA GLY A 394 21.06 14.00 -15.52
C GLY A 394 20.46 13.16 -16.66
N GLN A 395 20.87 11.93 -16.81
CA GLN A 395 20.33 11.01 -17.81
C GLN A 395 19.44 9.96 -17.16
N GLU A 396 18.36 9.61 -17.85
CA GLU A 396 17.42 8.56 -17.45
C GLU A 396 17.48 7.41 -18.44
N ARG A 397 17.52 6.17 -17.92
CA ARG A 397 17.53 4.98 -18.75
C ARG A 397 16.71 3.84 -18.14
N ARG A 398 15.83 3.26 -18.94
CA ARG A 398 15.08 2.06 -18.57
C ARG A 398 15.97 0.82 -18.60
N LEU A 399 15.89 -0.02 -17.57
CA LEU A 399 16.72 -1.22 -17.39
C LEU A 399 16.02 -2.53 -17.79
N ASP A 400 14.70 -2.59 -17.65
CA ASP A 400 13.89 -3.78 -17.87
C ASP A 400 13.17 -3.77 -19.23
N ARG A 401 12.66 -4.95 -19.60
CA ARG A 401 11.74 -5.15 -20.73
C ARG A 401 10.68 -6.22 -20.43
N PHE A 402 10.36 -6.40 -19.15
CA PHE A 402 9.50 -7.51 -18.69
C PHE A 402 8.16 -7.58 -19.43
N ASN A 403 7.52 -6.46 -19.65
CA ASN A 403 6.17 -6.37 -20.22
C ASN A 403 6.13 -5.87 -21.68
N ASP A 404 7.26 -5.59 -22.33
CA ASP A 404 7.28 -5.01 -23.68
C ASP A 404 6.56 -5.87 -24.72
N HIS A 405 6.71 -7.19 -24.64
CA HIS A 405 6.06 -8.14 -25.54
C HIS A 405 4.53 -8.14 -25.40
N LEU A 406 4.00 -7.89 -24.19
CA LEU A 406 2.58 -7.79 -23.92
C LEU A 406 2.03 -6.43 -24.40
N LEU A 407 2.72 -5.36 -24.03
CA LEU A 407 2.28 -3.98 -24.30
C LEU A 407 2.26 -3.67 -25.79
N LYS A 408 3.20 -4.20 -26.58
CA LYS A 408 3.27 -4.01 -28.04
C LYS A 408 2.00 -4.45 -28.76
N GLY A 409 1.22 -5.36 -28.20
CA GLY A 409 -0.03 -5.87 -28.78
C GLY A 409 -1.30 -5.33 -28.13
N LEU A 410 -1.19 -4.59 -27.03
CA LEU A 410 -2.34 -4.10 -26.27
C LEU A 410 -2.82 -2.74 -26.78
N GLN A 411 -4.14 -2.65 -27.00
CA GLN A 411 -4.79 -1.36 -27.23
C GLN A 411 -5.33 -0.80 -25.92
N THR A 412 -4.83 0.38 -25.55
CA THR A 412 -5.39 1.19 -24.47
C THR A 412 -6.11 2.42 -25.03
N GLY A 413 -7.03 2.99 -24.27
CA GLY A 413 -7.66 4.24 -24.61
C GLY A 413 -6.77 5.44 -24.28
N ARG A 414 -7.09 6.60 -24.86
CA ARG A 414 -6.46 7.86 -24.43
C ARG A 414 -6.87 8.18 -23.01
N VAL A 415 -6.00 8.91 -22.30
CA VAL A 415 -6.21 9.40 -20.95
C VAL A 415 -6.16 10.92 -20.96
N GLU A 416 -7.07 11.55 -20.27
CA GLU A 416 -7.10 13.00 -20.09
C GLU A 416 -7.18 13.33 -18.60
N GLU A 417 -6.53 14.42 -18.21
CA GLU A 417 -6.64 15.02 -16.90
C GLU A 417 -7.46 16.30 -16.98
N HIS A 418 -8.46 16.42 -16.12
CA HIS A 418 -9.33 17.59 -16.03
C HIS A 418 -9.42 18.10 -14.60
N THR A 419 -9.87 19.33 -14.45
CA THR A 419 -10.16 19.93 -13.13
C THR A 419 -11.58 20.49 -13.18
N VAL A 420 -12.35 20.22 -12.12
CA VAL A 420 -13.68 20.80 -11.92
C VAL A 420 -13.72 21.59 -10.61
N LYS A 421 -14.63 22.52 -10.50
CA LYS A 421 -14.89 23.22 -9.25
C LYS A 421 -15.76 22.33 -8.37
N GLY A 422 -15.21 21.80 -7.29
CA GLY A 422 -15.87 20.91 -6.34
C GLY A 422 -16.48 21.61 -5.13
N ALA A 423 -16.64 20.87 -4.07
CA ALA A 423 -17.09 21.37 -2.77
C ALA A 423 -16.18 22.51 -2.29
N LEU A 424 -16.71 23.38 -1.45
CA LEU A 424 -16.02 24.58 -0.91
C LEU A 424 -15.45 25.51 -1.99
N GLY A 425 -15.64 25.21 -3.27
CA GLY A 425 -15.08 25.95 -4.40
C GLY A 425 -13.68 25.49 -4.81
N ASP A 426 -13.17 24.42 -4.19
CA ASP A 426 -11.84 23.91 -4.43
C ASP A 426 -11.72 23.14 -5.77
N PRO A 427 -10.52 23.11 -6.38
CA PRO A 427 -10.28 22.34 -7.59
C PRO A 427 -10.24 20.84 -7.29
N VAL A 428 -11.06 20.07 -8.01
CA VAL A 428 -11.11 18.61 -7.95
C VAL A 428 -10.58 18.04 -9.26
N GLN A 429 -9.52 17.23 -9.17
CA GLN A 429 -8.90 16.56 -10.31
C GLN A 429 -9.74 15.37 -10.78
N LEU A 430 -9.83 15.20 -12.08
CA LEU A 430 -10.46 14.06 -12.74
C LEU A 430 -9.47 13.39 -13.68
N TRP A 431 -9.33 12.08 -13.57
CA TRP A 431 -8.76 11.23 -14.62
C TRP A 431 -9.89 10.67 -15.48
N VAL A 432 -9.76 10.82 -16.79
CA VAL A 432 -10.75 10.37 -17.77
C VAL A 432 -10.09 9.41 -18.75
N VAL A 433 -10.52 8.15 -18.75
CA VAL A 433 -9.98 7.10 -19.62
C VAL A 433 -11.03 6.68 -20.62
N TYR A 434 -10.72 6.86 -21.89
CA TYR A 434 -11.63 6.56 -22.99
C TYR A 434 -11.49 5.11 -23.45
N PRO A 435 -12.54 4.53 -24.08
CA PRO A 435 -12.44 3.22 -24.72
C PRO A 435 -11.32 3.18 -25.80
N PRO A 436 -10.64 2.05 -26.01
CA PRO A 436 -9.59 1.93 -27.02
C PRO A 436 -10.00 2.37 -28.43
N ASN A 437 -11.26 2.09 -28.81
CA ASN A 437 -11.83 2.42 -30.13
C ASN A 437 -12.81 3.62 -30.04
N PHE A 438 -12.51 4.58 -29.20
CA PHE A 438 -13.35 5.78 -29.07
C PHE A 438 -13.48 6.54 -30.40
N LYS A 439 -14.71 6.86 -30.76
CA LYS A 439 -15.04 7.63 -31.97
C LYS A 439 -15.84 8.87 -31.60
N ALA A 440 -15.39 10.02 -32.05
CA ALA A 440 -16.15 11.27 -31.92
C ALA A 440 -17.54 11.11 -32.55
N GLY A 441 -18.54 11.76 -31.97
CA GLY A 441 -19.93 11.68 -32.44
C GLY A 441 -20.72 10.45 -31.97
N ARG A 442 -20.09 9.44 -31.39
CA ARG A 442 -20.79 8.32 -30.74
C ARG A 442 -21.06 8.62 -29.25
N ARG A 443 -22.15 8.02 -28.74
CA ARG A 443 -22.53 8.10 -27.33
C ARG A 443 -21.96 6.91 -26.58
N TYR A 444 -21.33 7.17 -25.43
CA TYR A 444 -20.70 6.18 -24.56
C TYR A 444 -21.27 6.22 -23.14
N PRO A 445 -21.45 5.05 -22.50
CA PRO A 445 -21.75 4.99 -21.08
C PRO A 445 -20.63 5.56 -20.24
N CYS A 446 -20.95 6.13 -19.07
CA CYS A 446 -19.99 6.58 -18.09
C CYS A 446 -19.91 5.61 -16.91
N LEU A 447 -18.71 5.28 -16.47
CA LEU A 447 -18.43 4.54 -15.23
C LEU A 447 -17.58 5.41 -14.31
N HIS A 448 -18.16 5.84 -13.19
CA HIS A 448 -17.38 6.42 -12.10
C HIS A 448 -16.67 5.31 -11.34
N VAL A 449 -15.36 5.38 -11.23
CA VAL A 449 -14.54 4.49 -10.41
C VAL A 449 -14.00 5.29 -9.23
N ILE A 450 -14.57 5.04 -8.05
CA ILE A 450 -14.36 5.83 -6.84
C ILE A 450 -13.31 5.14 -6.00
N HIS A 451 -12.18 5.82 -5.75
CA HIS A 451 -11.09 5.25 -4.98
C HIS A 451 -11.43 5.06 -3.49
N GLY A 452 -10.71 4.18 -2.83
CA GLY A 452 -10.78 3.93 -1.39
C GLY A 452 -9.88 4.89 -0.59
N GLY A 453 -9.63 4.54 0.65
CA GLY A 453 -8.82 5.30 1.59
C GLY A 453 -9.63 5.79 2.78
N PRO A 454 -10.15 7.02 2.80
CA PRO A 454 -10.27 8.07 1.76
C PRO A 454 -8.99 8.82 1.43
N TYR A 455 -8.00 8.75 2.31
CA TYR A 455 -6.75 9.51 2.28
C TYR A 455 -5.71 8.87 1.33
N SER A 456 -6.16 8.52 0.13
CA SER A 456 -5.37 8.09 -1.02
C SER A 456 -5.84 8.84 -2.26
N ALA A 457 -5.28 8.58 -3.43
CA ALA A 457 -5.71 9.22 -4.67
C ALA A 457 -5.85 8.21 -5.81
N SER A 458 -6.72 8.52 -6.77
CA SER A 458 -6.62 7.98 -8.11
C SER A 458 -5.43 8.65 -8.79
N GLY A 459 -4.46 7.87 -9.23
CA GLY A 459 -3.20 8.40 -9.72
C GLY A 459 -2.85 7.99 -11.13
N ASP A 460 -1.75 8.59 -11.63
CA ASP A 460 -1.07 8.16 -12.84
C ASP A 460 -0.35 6.83 -12.56
N THR A 461 -1.15 5.76 -12.35
CA THR A 461 -0.69 4.42 -12.00
C THR A 461 -1.45 3.37 -12.81
N PHE A 462 -0.76 2.27 -13.16
CA PHE A 462 -1.35 1.21 -13.97
C PHE A 462 -2.47 0.46 -13.24
N GLY A 463 -2.21 0.06 -12.00
CA GLY A 463 -3.16 -0.67 -11.18
C GLY A 463 -3.54 -2.04 -11.76
N TYR A 464 -3.13 -3.13 -11.11
CA TYR A 464 -3.45 -4.49 -11.60
C TYR A 464 -4.84 -4.97 -11.18
N ARG A 465 -5.47 -4.35 -10.18
CA ARG A 465 -6.77 -4.75 -9.63
C ARG A 465 -7.94 -3.91 -10.13
N TRP A 466 -7.80 -2.60 -10.13
CA TRP A 466 -8.81 -1.63 -10.56
C TRP A 466 -8.31 -0.86 -11.77
N ASN A 467 -7.84 -1.59 -12.80
CA ASN A 467 -7.24 -0.97 -13.98
C ASN A 467 -8.28 -0.20 -14.79
N PRO A 468 -8.14 1.13 -14.95
CA PRO A 468 -9.14 1.93 -15.65
C PRO A 468 -9.24 1.58 -17.15
N HIS A 469 -8.15 1.11 -17.78
CA HIS A 469 -8.20 0.66 -19.16
C HIS A 469 -8.99 -0.63 -19.34
N ALA A 470 -8.95 -1.56 -18.35
CA ALA A 470 -9.77 -2.76 -18.39
C ALA A 470 -11.27 -2.42 -18.35
N PHE A 471 -11.67 -1.45 -17.56
CA PHE A 471 -13.05 -0.95 -17.54
C PHE A 471 -13.39 -0.19 -18.83
N ALA A 472 -12.47 0.63 -19.33
CA ALA A 472 -12.66 1.34 -20.59
C ALA A 472 -12.79 0.37 -21.78
N ALA A 473 -12.08 -0.75 -21.75
CA ALA A 473 -12.17 -1.82 -22.74
C ALA A 473 -13.56 -2.49 -22.79
N MET A 474 -14.32 -2.46 -21.67
CA MET A 474 -15.74 -2.87 -21.65
C MET A 474 -16.66 -1.85 -22.34
N GLY A 475 -16.13 -0.75 -22.89
CA GLY A 475 -16.86 0.25 -23.67
C GLY A 475 -17.31 1.49 -22.88
N PHE A 476 -16.78 1.71 -21.68
CA PHE A 476 -17.09 2.88 -20.86
C PHE A 476 -16.08 4.02 -21.08
N VAL A 477 -16.54 5.25 -20.96
CA VAL A 477 -15.65 6.33 -20.52
C VAL A 477 -15.58 6.25 -19.01
N VAL A 478 -14.38 5.99 -18.49
CA VAL A 478 -14.09 5.83 -17.05
C VAL A 478 -13.70 7.17 -16.48
N VAL A 479 -14.32 7.57 -15.37
CA VAL A 479 -14.03 8.81 -14.66
C VAL A 479 -13.65 8.51 -13.22
N GLN A 480 -12.47 8.99 -12.82
CA GLN A 480 -11.93 8.86 -11.46
C GLN A 480 -11.71 10.26 -10.90
N ALA A 481 -12.46 10.62 -9.86
CA ALA A 481 -12.35 11.91 -9.20
C ALA A 481 -11.49 11.80 -7.92
N ASN A 482 -10.56 12.73 -7.74
CA ASN A 482 -9.84 12.93 -6.50
C ASN A 482 -10.63 13.93 -5.63
N TYR A 483 -11.62 13.40 -4.92
CA TYR A 483 -12.55 14.13 -4.06
C TYR A 483 -11.87 14.61 -2.77
N HIS A 484 -12.50 15.53 -2.05
CA HIS A 484 -12.04 15.99 -0.72
C HIS A 484 -11.70 14.81 0.18
N GLY A 485 -10.54 14.87 0.84
CA GLY A 485 -9.94 13.76 1.57
C GLY A 485 -8.78 13.09 0.83
N SER A 486 -8.70 13.22 -0.52
CA SER A 486 -7.63 12.59 -1.30
C SER A 486 -6.25 13.13 -0.92
N SER A 487 -5.23 12.24 -1.00
CA SER A 487 -3.82 12.60 -0.79
C SER A 487 -3.23 13.35 -2.00
N GLY A 488 -2.11 14.05 -1.77
CA GLY A 488 -1.42 14.80 -2.83
C GLY A 488 -2.00 16.16 -3.18
N PHE A 489 -3.03 16.62 -2.46
CA PHE A 489 -3.68 17.95 -2.65
C PHE A 489 -3.52 18.86 -1.43
N GLY A 490 -2.61 18.55 -0.54
CA GLY A 490 -2.30 19.29 0.68
C GLY A 490 -3.08 18.85 1.90
N GLU A 491 -2.59 19.26 3.08
CA GLU A 491 -3.15 18.85 4.37
C GLU A 491 -4.59 19.31 4.55
N ALA A 492 -4.93 20.56 4.19
CA ALA A 492 -6.27 21.10 4.35
C ALA A 492 -7.33 20.31 3.55
N PHE A 493 -7.02 19.95 2.30
CA PHE A 493 -7.90 19.15 1.45
C PHE A 493 -8.09 17.75 2.04
N ARG A 494 -7.00 17.13 2.54
CA ARG A 494 -7.02 15.80 3.14
C ARG A 494 -7.87 15.71 4.40
N ILE A 495 -7.76 16.67 5.31
CA ILE A 495 -8.48 16.66 6.60
C ILE A 495 -9.90 17.25 6.53
N SER A 496 -10.30 17.82 5.41
CA SER A 496 -11.58 18.52 5.24
C SER A 496 -12.82 17.67 5.53
N ILE A 497 -12.73 16.34 5.37
CA ILE A 497 -13.82 15.39 5.54
C ILE A 497 -13.94 14.81 6.96
N LEU A 498 -13.02 15.15 7.86
CA LEU A 498 -13.02 14.61 9.23
C LEU A 498 -14.32 14.95 9.96
N GLY A 499 -14.97 13.90 10.50
CA GLY A 499 -16.21 14.02 11.26
C GLY A 499 -17.45 14.41 10.43
N ARG A 500 -17.36 14.44 9.08
CA ARG A 500 -18.46 14.70 8.14
C ARG A 500 -18.30 13.93 6.83
N GLN A 501 -17.89 12.70 6.95
CA GLN A 501 -17.61 11.82 5.79
C GLN A 501 -18.89 11.59 4.95
N GLY A 502 -18.74 11.67 3.63
CA GLY A 502 -19.82 11.54 2.63
C GLY A 502 -20.40 12.87 2.14
N GLU A 503 -20.18 13.99 2.85
CA GLU A 503 -20.78 15.28 2.49
C GLU A 503 -20.07 15.99 1.33
N LEU A 504 -18.77 16.28 1.51
CA LEU A 504 -17.99 17.01 0.50
C LEU A 504 -17.69 16.12 -0.70
N GLU A 505 -17.36 14.86 -0.44
CA GLU A 505 -17.09 13.87 -1.47
C GLU A 505 -18.29 13.69 -2.42
N LEU A 506 -19.52 13.68 -1.90
CA LEU A 506 -20.72 13.62 -2.72
C LEU A 506 -20.87 14.87 -3.60
N GLN A 507 -20.51 16.06 -3.11
CA GLN A 507 -20.54 17.30 -3.89
C GLN A 507 -19.52 17.25 -5.02
N ASP A 508 -18.31 16.74 -4.75
CA ASP A 508 -17.25 16.57 -5.75
C ASP A 508 -17.65 15.57 -6.83
N LEU A 509 -18.23 14.43 -6.43
CA LEU A 509 -18.74 13.44 -7.39
C LEU A 509 -19.89 14.00 -8.26
N LYS A 510 -20.74 14.87 -7.68
CA LYS A 510 -21.75 15.60 -8.45
C LYS A 510 -21.13 16.60 -9.42
N ALA A 511 -20.07 17.31 -9.03
CA ALA A 511 -19.33 18.21 -9.92
C ALA A 511 -18.67 17.44 -11.06
N ALA A 512 -18.05 16.28 -10.78
CA ALA A 512 -17.50 15.38 -11.79
C ALA A 512 -18.59 14.92 -12.79
N GLN A 513 -19.76 14.55 -12.29
CA GLN A 513 -20.88 14.16 -13.15
C GLN A 513 -21.44 15.33 -13.97
N ALA A 514 -21.47 16.53 -13.42
CA ALA A 514 -21.88 17.72 -14.18
C ALA A 514 -20.93 17.97 -15.36
N TRP A 515 -19.63 17.78 -15.16
CA TRP A 515 -18.65 17.83 -16.23
C TRP A 515 -18.92 16.73 -17.29
N VAL A 516 -19.19 15.49 -16.88
CA VAL A 516 -19.56 14.38 -17.79
C VAL A 516 -20.79 14.73 -18.61
N GLN A 517 -21.81 15.33 -18.00
CA GLN A 517 -23.05 15.70 -18.67
C GLN A 517 -22.86 16.74 -19.77
N ALA A 518 -21.86 17.58 -19.68
CA ALA A 518 -21.51 18.57 -20.69
C ALA A 518 -20.79 17.98 -21.90
N GLN A 519 -20.34 16.72 -21.83
CA GLN A 519 -19.55 16.10 -22.88
C GLN A 519 -20.43 15.62 -24.07
N SER A 520 -19.96 15.85 -25.28
CA SER A 520 -20.67 15.43 -26.51
C SER A 520 -20.82 13.91 -26.65
N TRP A 521 -19.94 13.14 -26.07
CA TRP A 521 -19.96 11.67 -26.08
C TRP A 521 -20.87 11.06 -25.00
N PHE A 522 -21.43 11.82 -24.10
CA PHE A 522 -22.15 11.28 -22.95
C PHE A 522 -23.48 10.66 -23.30
N ASP A 523 -23.71 9.42 -22.84
CA ASP A 523 -25.02 8.76 -22.90
C ASP A 523 -25.74 8.89 -21.55
N LYS A 524 -26.70 9.81 -21.48
CA LYS A 524 -27.43 10.11 -20.25
C LYS A 524 -28.23 8.96 -19.65
N ALA A 525 -28.52 7.91 -20.46
CA ALA A 525 -29.26 6.74 -20.02
C ALA A 525 -28.36 5.66 -19.38
N ARG A 526 -27.04 5.79 -19.49
CA ARG A 526 -26.08 4.76 -19.09
C ARG A 526 -24.97 5.30 -18.24
N VAL A 527 -25.28 5.55 -16.96
CA VAL A 527 -24.33 5.99 -15.93
C VAL A 527 -24.26 4.94 -14.84
N TYR A 528 -23.04 4.59 -14.47
CA TYR A 528 -22.75 3.59 -13.45
C TYR A 528 -21.70 4.14 -12.48
N ALA A 529 -21.68 3.60 -11.24
CA ALA A 529 -20.64 3.92 -10.28
C ALA A 529 -20.17 2.67 -9.56
N SER A 530 -18.88 2.60 -9.34
CA SER A 530 -18.21 1.51 -8.63
C SER A 530 -17.17 2.05 -7.66
N GLY A 531 -16.93 1.35 -6.58
CA GLY A 531 -15.89 1.71 -5.63
C GLY A 531 -15.59 0.60 -4.65
N ALA A 532 -14.38 0.64 -4.09
CA ALA A 532 -13.95 -0.31 -3.08
C ALA A 532 -13.59 0.40 -1.77
N SER A 533 -13.78 -0.30 -0.63
CA SER A 533 -13.42 0.23 0.68
C SER A 533 -14.19 1.53 0.98
N TYR A 534 -13.50 2.64 1.16
CA TYR A 534 -14.15 3.94 1.28
C TYR A 534 -14.92 4.33 0.00
N GLY A 535 -14.42 3.96 -1.18
CA GLY A 535 -15.19 4.12 -2.43
C GLY A 535 -16.48 3.29 -2.44
N GLY A 536 -16.46 2.10 -1.82
CA GLY A 536 -17.66 1.28 -1.57
C GLY A 536 -18.62 1.94 -0.58
N PHE A 537 -18.10 2.59 0.46
CA PHE A 537 -18.90 3.44 1.35
C PHE A 537 -19.59 4.57 0.56
N LEU A 538 -18.85 5.29 -0.30
CA LEU A 538 -19.41 6.35 -1.13
C LEU A 538 -20.46 5.83 -2.10
N VAL A 539 -20.31 4.64 -2.65
CA VAL A 539 -21.34 3.97 -3.46
C VAL A 539 -22.62 3.74 -2.66
N ALA A 540 -22.51 3.18 -1.44
CA ALA A 540 -23.66 2.99 -0.58
C ALA A 540 -24.28 4.33 -0.14
N TRP A 541 -23.43 5.33 0.16
CA TRP A 541 -23.85 6.69 0.47
C TRP A 541 -24.62 7.35 -0.67
N MET A 542 -24.10 7.26 -1.90
CA MET A 542 -24.76 7.75 -3.11
C MET A 542 -26.13 7.11 -3.31
N ASN A 543 -26.27 5.80 -3.08
CA ASN A 543 -27.55 5.10 -3.24
C ASN A 543 -28.64 5.64 -2.29
N GLY A 544 -28.25 6.15 -1.12
CA GLY A 544 -29.17 6.78 -0.17
C GLY A 544 -29.41 8.29 -0.37
N HIS A 545 -28.47 8.98 -1.07
CA HIS A 545 -28.45 10.46 -1.10
C HIS A 545 -28.56 11.08 -2.49
N TRP A 546 -28.33 10.33 -3.54
CA TRP A 546 -28.27 10.88 -4.89
C TRP A 546 -29.55 10.63 -5.68
N LYS A 547 -30.64 11.24 -5.23
CA LYS A 547 -31.95 11.16 -5.88
C LYS A 547 -32.73 12.46 -5.81
N PRO A 548 -33.44 12.80 -6.88
CA PRO A 548 -33.33 12.24 -8.21
C PRO A 548 -32.00 12.62 -8.85
N TRP A 549 -31.45 11.69 -9.68
CA TRP A 549 -30.25 11.97 -10.45
C TRP A 549 -30.49 13.13 -11.42
N PRO A 550 -29.69 14.22 -11.43
CA PRO A 550 -29.90 15.30 -12.36
C PRO A 550 -29.64 14.82 -13.80
N LYS A 551 -30.67 14.71 -14.60
CA LYS A 551 -30.64 14.34 -16.02
C LYS A 551 -30.14 12.91 -16.33
N GLY A 552 -30.54 11.94 -15.54
CA GLY A 552 -30.28 10.52 -15.76
C GLY A 552 -29.94 9.79 -14.46
N PRO A 553 -30.71 8.76 -14.11
CA PRO A 553 -30.43 7.99 -12.90
C PRO A 553 -29.16 7.16 -13.08
N ILE A 554 -28.43 6.89 -11.99
CA ILE A 554 -27.44 5.83 -11.99
C ILE A 554 -28.16 4.50 -12.19
N ARG A 555 -27.76 3.76 -13.22
CA ARG A 555 -28.39 2.51 -13.63
C ARG A 555 -28.11 1.37 -12.68
N ALA A 556 -26.87 1.29 -12.22
CA ALA A 556 -26.43 0.29 -11.26
C ALA A 556 -25.16 0.71 -10.52
N TYR A 557 -25.02 0.21 -9.33
CA TYR A 557 -23.84 0.35 -8.48
C TYR A 557 -23.06 -0.97 -8.38
N ILE A 558 -21.74 -0.85 -8.08
CA ILE A 558 -20.89 -1.95 -7.67
C ILE A 558 -20.15 -1.51 -6.41
N CYS A 559 -20.43 -2.18 -5.31
CA CYS A 559 -19.89 -1.90 -3.98
C CYS A 559 -18.97 -3.05 -3.54
N HIS A 560 -17.66 -2.83 -3.53
CA HIS A 560 -16.69 -3.82 -3.05
C HIS A 560 -16.18 -3.43 -1.67
N ALA A 561 -16.33 -4.32 -0.69
CA ALA A 561 -15.83 -4.13 0.67
C ALA A 561 -16.19 -2.75 1.28
N GLY A 562 -17.41 -2.27 1.00
CA GLY A 562 -17.86 -0.94 1.42
C GLY A 562 -18.44 -0.93 2.81
N VAL A 563 -18.23 0.16 3.55
CA VAL A 563 -18.85 0.39 4.86
C VAL A 563 -20.31 0.79 4.68
N LEU A 564 -21.23 0.05 5.28
CA LEU A 564 -22.65 0.39 5.36
C LEU A 564 -23.01 1.08 6.68
N ASP A 565 -22.51 0.57 7.79
CA ASP A 565 -22.76 1.09 9.15
C ASP A 565 -21.45 1.43 9.84
N ARG A 566 -21.31 2.67 10.29
CA ARG A 566 -20.11 3.11 11.02
C ARG A 566 -19.93 2.37 12.36
N ARG A 567 -20.99 1.91 12.99
CA ARG A 567 -20.91 1.10 14.23
C ARG A 567 -20.22 -0.23 13.99
N ALA A 568 -20.48 -0.88 12.85
CA ALA A 568 -19.83 -2.13 12.48
C ALA A 568 -18.30 -1.99 12.29
N THR A 569 -17.78 -0.76 12.06
CA THR A 569 -16.34 -0.54 11.94
C THR A 569 -15.56 -0.69 13.26
N TRP A 570 -16.24 -0.82 14.41
CA TRP A 570 -15.58 -1.20 15.66
C TRP A 570 -15.16 -2.67 15.72
N SER A 571 -15.63 -3.50 14.80
CA SER A 571 -15.09 -4.86 14.60
C SER A 571 -13.91 -4.89 13.60
N ALA A 572 -13.49 -3.75 13.04
CA ALA A 572 -12.37 -3.64 12.11
C ALA A 572 -11.01 -3.68 12.85
N ASP A 573 -9.96 -3.97 12.11
CA ASP A 573 -8.57 -3.97 12.59
C ASP A 573 -8.08 -2.59 13.07
N SER A 574 -8.61 -1.51 12.49
CA SER A 574 -8.23 -0.13 12.76
C SER A 574 -9.25 0.63 13.62
N TYR A 575 -10.03 -0.08 14.43
CA TYR A 575 -11.10 0.54 15.24
C TYR A 575 -10.59 1.63 16.19
N THR A 576 -9.37 1.55 16.68
CA THR A 576 -8.77 2.55 17.58
C THR A 576 -8.57 3.92 16.95
N GLN A 577 -8.53 3.99 15.63
CA GLN A 577 -8.40 5.23 14.88
C GLN A 577 -9.75 5.83 14.48
N ARG A 578 -10.83 5.06 14.53
CA ARG A 578 -12.18 5.50 14.11
C ARG A 578 -12.70 6.72 14.85
N PRO A 579 -12.51 6.88 16.18
CA PRO A 579 -12.95 8.09 16.88
C PRO A 579 -12.32 9.37 16.30
N LYS A 580 -11.08 9.30 15.84
CA LYS A 580 -10.37 10.43 15.24
C LYS A 580 -10.96 10.79 13.86
N ASP A 581 -11.26 9.81 13.04
CA ASP A 581 -11.80 10.01 11.69
C ASP A 581 -13.27 10.45 11.70
N LEU A 582 -14.07 9.87 12.61
CA LEU A 582 -15.52 10.07 12.67
C LEU A 582 -15.95 11.19 13.64
N GLY A 583 -15.00 11.70 14.41
CA GLY A 583 -15.26 12.78 15.39
C GLY A 583 -15.86 12.30 16.70
N GLY A 584 -15.58 11.04 17.09
CA GLY A 584 -16.00 10.44 18.36
C GLY A 584 -16.32 8.97 18.26
N THR A 585 -16.66 8.37 19.40
CA THR A 585 -17.12 6.98 19.50
C THR A 585 -18.64 6.89 19.30
N TYR A 586 -19.17 5.72 18.94
CA TYR A 586 -20.61 5.57 18.73
C TYR A 586 -21.42 5.63 20.05
N TRP A 587 -20.79 5.40 21.20
CA TRP A 587 -21.45 5.52 22.51
C TRP A 587 -21.40 6.94 23.09
N GLU A 588 -20.45 7.79 22.64
CA GLU A 588 -20.34 9.20 23.05
C GLU A 588 -21.02 10.14 22.06
N GLN A 589 -20.97 9.81 20.75
CA GLN A 589 -21.45 10.66 19.65
C GLN A 589 -22.36 9.87 18.68
N PRO A 590 -23.43 9.17 19.16
CA PRO A 590 -24.22 8.28 18.33
C PRO A 590 -24.86 8.98 17.12
N GLN A 591 -25.36 10.20 17.29
CA GLN A 591 -26.00 10.97 16.20
C GLN A 591 -24.99 11.36 15.13
N ARG A 592 -23.76 11.71 15.53
CA ARG A 592 -22.69 12.07 14.58
C ARG A 592 -22.27 10.88 13.73
N LEU A 593 -22.19 9.69 14.30
CA LEU A 593 -21.86 8.49 13.55
C LEU A 593 -23.03 8.05 12.67
N ALA A 594 -24.25 8.14 13.16
CA ALA A 594 -25.45 7.88 12.35
C ALA A 594 -25.49 8.80 11.12
N ALA A 595 -25.22 10.09 11.27
CA ALA A 595 -25.18 11.04 10.17
C ALA A 595 -24.13 10.71 9.09
N GLN A 596 -23.14 9.86 9.40
CA GLN A 596 -22.11 9.38 8.47
C GLN A 596 -22.31 7.91 8.08
N SER A 597 -23.43 7.28 8.40
CA SER A 597 -23.73 5.87 8.14
C SER A 597 -24.73 5.70 6.99
N PRO A 598 -24.36 5.09 5.87
CA PRO A 598 -25.29 4.85 4.75
C PRO A 598 -26.55 4.09 5.18
N VAL A 599 -26.49 3.19 6.15
CA VAL A 599 -27.63 2.40 6.64
C VAL A 599 -28.79 3.25 7.14
N GLU A 600 -28.55 4.42 7.69
CA GLU A 600 -29.60 5.35 8.16
C GLU A 600 -30.47 5.87 7.00
N HIS A 601 -29.98 5.74 5.77
CA HIS A 601 -30.68 6.14 4.54
C HIS A 601 -31.18 4.94 3.73
N ALA A 602 -31.22 3.75 4.33
CA ALA A 602 -31.62 2.52 3.67
C ALA A 602 -33.02 2.61 3.00
N ALA A 603 -33.95 3.35 3.60
CA ALA A 603 -35.27 3.59 3.06
C ALA A 603 -35.27 4.26 1.65
N LYS A 604 -34.18 4.93 1.27
CA LYS A 604 -34.01 5.63 -0.01
C LYS A 604 -33.18 4.84 -1.04
N MET A 605 -32.58 3.72 -0.65
CA MET A 605 -31.73 2.91 -1.52
C MET A 605 -32.59 2.07 -2.46
N ASP A 606 -32.69 2.43 -3.72
CA ASP A 606 -33.53 1.71 -4.72
C ASP A 606 -32.78 1.39 -6.01
N THR A 607 -31.52 1.78 -6.13
CA THR A 607 -30.73 1.52 -7.34
C THR A 607 -30.11 0.11 -7.27
N PRO A 608 -30.22 -0.69 -8.36
CA PRO A 608 -29.62 -2.00 -8.45
C PRO A 608 -28.14 -2.00 -8.04
N THR A 609 -27.74 -2.94 -7.18
CA THR A 609 -26.38 -2.95 -6.62
C THR A 609 -25.76 -4.35 -6.60
N PHE A 610 -24.56 -4.46 -7.13
CA PHE A 610 -23.69 -5.63 -6.98
C PHE A 610 -22.76 -5.43 -5.80
N VAL A 611 -22.88 -6.29 -4.81
CA VAL A 611 -22.04 -6.28 -3.59
C VAL A 611 -20.98 -7.35 -3.71
N ILE A 612 -19.73 -6.98 -3.44
CA ILE A 612 -18.56 -7.90 -3.45
C ILE A 612 -17.86 -7.80 -2.11
N HIS A 613 -17.52 -8.94 -1.47
CA HIS A 613 -16.81 -8.94 -0.19
C HIS A 613 -16.00 -10.24 0.02
N GLY A 614 -14.87 -10.13 0.72
CA GLY A 614 -14.09 -11.26 1.20
C GLY A 614 -14.41 -11.59 2.66
N ALA A 615 -14.53 -12.86 3.02
CA ALA A 615 -14.83 -13.31 4.39
C ALA A 615 -13.70 -13.01 5.38
N GLN A 616 -12.45 -12.88 4.88
CA GLN A 616 -11.28 -12.60 5.71
C GLN A 616 -10.94 -11.10 5.71
N ASP A 617 -11.90 -10.25 5.41
CA ASP A 617 -11.74 -8.80 5.45
C ASP A 617 -11.88 -8.29 6.89
N PHE A 618 -10.74 -8.00 7.51
CA PHE A 618 -10.71 -7.40 8.85
C PHE A 618 -10.56 -5.88 8.80
N ARG A 619 -10.30 -5.28 7.63
CA ARG A 619 -10.26 -3.83 7.42
C ARG A 619 -11.66 -3.22 7.33
N VAL A 620 -12.53 -3.84 6.55
CA VAL A 620 -13.97 -3.56 6.50
C VAL A 620 -14.69 -4.90 6.69
N PRO A 621 -15.11 -5.24 7.90
CA PRO A 621 -15.70 -6.53 8.18
C PRO A 621 -16.87 -6.86 7.26
N ASP A 622 -16.94 -8.11 6.77
CA ASP A 622 -17.84 -8.57 5.72
C ASP A 622 -19.32 -8.43 6.05
N GLN A 623 -19.64 -8.33 7.34
CA GLN A 623 -21.01 -8.02 7.81
C GLN A 623 -21.57 -6.74 7.14
N ASN A 624 -20.71 -5.76 6.80
CA ASN A 624 -21.15 -4.55 6.09
C ASN A 624 -21.71 -4.90 4.70
N GLY A 625 -20.99 -5.75 3.94
CA GLY A 625 -21.43 -6.19 2.62
C GLY A 625 -22.67 -7.08 2.69
N LEU A 626 -22.69 -8.05 3.61
CA LEU A 626 -23.84 -8.94 3.83
C LEU A 626 -25.09 -8.15 4.25
N ALA A 627 -24.93 -7.20 5.17
CA ALA A 627 -26.03 -6.33 5.58
C ALA A 627 -26.54 -5.46 4.43
N TYR A 628 -25.63 -4.92 3.60
CA TYR A 628 -26.04 -4.10 2.44
C TYR A 628 -26.85 -4.95 1.44
N TYR A 629 -26.34 -6.12 1.06
CA TYR A 629 -27.04 -7.05 0.18
C TYR A 629 -28.43 -7.41 0.73
N ASN A 630 -28.51 -7.84 2.00
CA ASN A 630 -29.76 -8.22 2.64
C ASN A 630 -30.77 -7.06 2.72
N THR A 631 -30.30 -5.85 3.03
CA THR A 631 -31.13 -4.63 3.06
C THR A 631 -31.76 -4.38 1.69
N LEU A 632 -30.97 -4.44 0.62
CA LEU A 632 -31.48 -4.24 -0.75
C LEU A 632 -32.48 -5.33 -1.13
N LYS A 633 -32.19 -6.60 -0.80
CA LYS A 633 -33.13 -7.71 -1.07
C LYS A 633 -34.45 -7.57 -0.30
N ALA A 634 -34.38 -7.23 0.98
CA ALA A 634 -35.58 -7.00 1.79
C ALA A 634 -36.46 -5.85 1.27
N ARG A 635 -35.86 -4.89 0.59
CA ARG A 635 -36.54 -3.76 -0.05
C ARG A 635 -37.04 -4.06 -1.47
N GLY A 636 -36.83 -5.29 -1.98
CA GLY A 636 -37.18 -5.67 -3.35
C GLY A 636 -36.30 -5.06 -4.44
N VAL A 637 -35.13 -4.50 -4.06
CA VAL A 637 -34.17 -3.95 -5.02
C VAL A 637 -33.38 -5.08 -5.66
N ASP A 638 -33.14 -5.00 -6.99
CA ASP A 638 -32.27 -5.98 -7.66
C ASP A 638 -30.85 -5.86 -7.11
N ALA A 639 -30.41 -6.93 -6.43
CA ALA A 639 -29.10 -7.00 -5.83
C ALA A 639 -28.47 -8.38 -6.07
N ARG A 640 -27.17 -8.38 -6.27
CA ARG A 640 -26.32 -9.56 -6.43
C ARG A 640 -25.18 -9.52 -5.40
N LEU A 641 -24.78 -10.68 -4.89
CA LEU A 641 -23.66 -10.85 -3.98
C LEU A 641 -22.60 -11.76 -4.61
N LEU A 642 -21.32 -11.33 -4.57
CA LEU A 642 -20.15 -12.16 -4.78
C LEU A 642 -19.35 -12.17 -3.49
N TRP A 643 -19.33 -13.30 -2.82
CA TRP A 643 -18.67 -13.45 -1.53
C TRP A 643 -17.58 -14.52 -1.62
N PHE A 644 -16.35 -14.13 -1.30
CA PHE A 644 -15.19 -14.98 -1.37
C PHE A 644 -14.84 -15.50 0.04
N PRO A 645 -14.92 -16.82 0.30
CA PRO A 645 -14.64 -17.36 1.63
C PRO A 645 -13.17 -17.28 2.03
N ASP A 646 -12.28 -17.11 1.06
CA ASP A 646 -10.83 -17.24 1.18
C ASP A 646 -10.05 -16.02 0.68
N GLU A 647 -10.72 -14.86 0.57
CA GLU A 647 -10.11 -13.55 0.28
C GLU A 647 -10.34 -12.58 1.44
N GLY A 648 -9.42 -11.61 1.55
CA GLY A 648 -9.51 -10.52 2.51
C GLY A 648 -10.12 -9.26 1.91
N HIS A 649 -9.56 -8.09 2.33
CA HIS A 649 -9.98 -6.78 1.80
C HIS A 649 -9.71 -6.63 0.30
N TRP A 650 -8.77 -7.36 -0.21
CA TRP A 650 -8.38 -7.42 -1.62
C TRP A 650 -8.56 -8.82 -2.18
N VAL A 651 -9.08 -8.91 -3.41
CA VAL A 651 -9.13 -10.16 -4.17
C VAL A 651 -7.78 -10.34 -4.86
N MET A 652 -7.02 -11.35 -4.44
CA MET A 652 -5.61 -11.52 -4.83
C MET A 652 -5.33 -12.79 -5.62
N LYS A 653 -6.10 -13.85 -5.41
CA LYS A 653 -5.91 -15.13 -6.10
C LYS A 653 -6.27 -14.98 -7.58
N PRO A 654 -5.43 -15.43 -8.52
CA PRO A 654 -5.63 -15.22 -9.95
C PRO A 654 -7.01 -15.64 -10.48
N HIS A 655 -7.52 -16.82 -10.11
CA HIS A 655 -8.85 -17.25 -10.53
C HIS A 655 -9.97 -16.40 -9.93
N ASN A 656 -9.82 -15.94 -8.69
CA ASN A 656 -10.78 -15.03 -8.07
C ASN A 656 -10.78 -13.65 -8.75
N VAL A 657 -9.61 -13.17 -9.20
CA VAL A 657 -9.51 -11.94 -10.00
C VAL A 657 -10.27 -12.07 -11.33
N LEU A 658 -10.11 -13.20 -12.04
CA LEU A 658 -10.85 -13.47 -13.28
C LEU A 658 -12.36 -13.51 -13.03
N GLN A 659 -12.80 -14.20 -11.96
CA GLN A 659 -14.20 -14.25 -11.57
C GLN A 659 -14.73 -12.86 -11.22
N TRP A 660 -13.98 -12.06 -10.46
CA TRP A 660 -14.34 -10.72 -10.06
C TRP A 660 -14.63 -9.81 -11.29
N TYR A 661 -13.70 -9.76 -12.25
CA TYR A 661 -13.88 -8.96 -13.47
C TYR A 661 -15.03 -9.47 -14.34
N GLY A 662 -15.15 -10.79 -14.49
CA GLY A 662 -16.25 -11.39 -15.26
C GLY A 662 -17.64 -11.10 -14.66
N GLU A 663 -17.77 -11.18 -13.33
CA GLU A 663 -19.04 -10.85 -12.65
C GLU A 663 -19.34 -9.35 -12.68
N PHE A 664 -18.29 -8.52 -12.57
CA PHE A 664 -18.39 -7.06 -12.71
C PHE A 664 -18.97 -6.69 -14.09
N GLU A 665 -18.41 -7.22 -15.17
CA GLU A 665 -18.90 -7.00 -16.53
C GLU A 665 -20.33 -7.54 -16.72
N ARG A 666 -20.62 -8.78 -16.29
CA ARG A 666 -21.97 -9.39 -16.36
C ARG A 666 -23.03 -8.52 -15.66
N TRP A 667 -22.69 -7.94 -14.51
CA TRP A 667 -23.61 -7.04 -13.80
C TRP A 667 -23.92 -5.78 -14.61
N LEU A 668 -22.91 -5.12 -15.16
CA LEU A 668 -23.10 -3.92 -15.97
C LEU A 668 -23.90 -4.21 -17.25
N VAL A 669 -23.63 -5.32 -17.93
CA VAL A 669 -24.37 -5.76 -19.14
C VAL A 669 -25.84 -6.03 -18.81
N ARG A 670 -26.13 -6.69 -17.70
CA ARG A 670 -27.51 -6.91 -17.22
C ARG A 670 -28.27 -5.59 -17.04
N HIS A 671 -27.59 -4.54 -16.65
CA HIS A 671 -28.18 -3.22 -16.43
C HIS A 671 -27.99 -2.26 -17.62
N GLY A 672 -27.84 -2.79 -18.82
CA GLY A 672 -27.92 -2.04 -20.08
C GLY A 672 -26.61 -1.54 -20.67
N ALA A 673 -25.44 -1.98 -20.12
CA ALA A 673 -24.20 -1.85 -20.84
C ALA A 673 -24.19 -2.76 -22.07
N ARG A 674 -23.66 -2.28 -23.21
CA ARG A 674 -23.51 -3.14 -24.39
C ARG A 674 -22.19 -3.91 -24.26
N HIS A 675 -22.24 -5.22 -24.49
CA HIS A 675 -21.05 -6.03 -24.61
C HIS A 675 -20.25 -5.60 -25.84
N THR A 676 -19.01 -5.14 -25.65
CA THR A 676 -18.14 -4.67 -26.74
C THR A 676 -16.99 -5.64 -27.05
N GLY A 677 -16.84 -6.70 -26.27
CA GLY A 677 -15.79 -7.72 -26.41
C GLY A 677 -16.21 -8.89 -27.32
N GLY A 678 -15.31 -9.30 -28.21
CA GLY A 678 -15.52 -10.34 -29.22
C GLY A 678 -15.53 -11.79 -28.72
N SER A 679 -15.69 -12.07 -27.44
CA SER A 679 -15.89 -13.43 -26.92
C SER A 679 -17.03 -13.46 -25.94
N LYS A 680 -18.06 -14.28 -26.24
CA LYS A 680 -19.10 -14.59 -25.25
C LYS A 680 -18.42 -15.10 -23.97
N PRO A 681 -18.86 -14.68 -22.77
CA PRO A 681 -18.39 -15.31 -21.53
C PRO A 681 -18.63 -16.80 -21.66
N ARG A 682 -17.59 -17.61 -21.58
CA ARG A 682 -17.74 -19.05 -21.42
C ARG A 682 -18.44 -19.27 -20.08
N ALA A 683 -19.53 -20.06 -20.12
CA ALA A 683 -20.38 -20.44 -19.01
C ALA A 683 -19.61 -21.05 -17.84
#